data_b495f2651d606eaa0c9bdbbd325c8baa
#
_entry.id   b495f2651d606eaa0c9bdbbd325c8baa
#
_cell.length_a   1.000
_cell.length_b   1.000
_cell.length_c   1.000
_cell.angle_alpha   90.00
_cell.angle_beta   90.00
_cell.angle_gamma   90.00
#
_symmetry.space_group_name_H-M   'P 1'
#
loop_
_entity.id
_entity.type
_entity.pdbx_description
1 polymer ?
#
loop_
_entity_poly.entity_id
_entity_poly.type
_entity_poly.pdbx_seq_one_letter_code
_entity_poly.pdbx_strand_id
1 'polypeptide(L)'
;SSGLEWNVKVTRKDLPETIEKIAATFESYWNSSEFEYYDEGQLERLTRALKAEKYSEADHSGIYTLDILPYSYQQEILDRLDAERTVRGYNRNLVVAATGTGKTVISALDYKRFCRQHPGQPCRLLFVAHREEILKQSLYTFRAVLKDANFGELYVGSYKADSIDHLFVSIQTFNSQELAAKTAADFYDYIIVDEFHHAAAPTYQKLLEYYQPKILLGLTATPERMDGKSVLDYFGGRIAAEIRLPEAIDRKLLCPFQYFGVTDTADLSSLKWRTGGYDKNELSNLYTLSGMVAERRADLVVNSILKYVTDIDEVKGLGFCASIEHARFMANYFNTHGIPSMALTGDSSDEERSTAKQRLVSGEIRFIFVVDIYNEGVDIPEVNTVLFLRPTESLTVFLQQLGRGLRLAENKECLTVLDFIGQANKKYNFEEKFAALLSNTTHSVSREIKEGFVSAPKGCYIQLEKIAAKYVLDNISASYDRTSGLVARAASFTEDTGLPLTLGNFLDYYHLDPRAIYSKKLCFARLCVRAGVVDDFAEPLEETLTKAFARFAVVDSRRWIRFLLDLLPKLDNTDFADLPPVEQRMLQMFYVTVWGKAAEDWNREDVLDDLYALSDSPILLGELQTLLQYQYDRIDFIDEPVDVGFDCPLDLHCTYTRDQLLVALDFLKPSTVREGVKWLPEKQLDVFFVTLNKADKDYSPTTMYNDYSINENLFHWQSQSTTAENSATGQRYIHHREKGSRVLLFVREFKADSRFGGAAAYTYLGTVNYVRHEGSRPMNITWKLDRPIPARFLKKTNKLIVG
;
A
#
# COMPACT_ATOMS: atom_id res chain seq x y z
N SER A 1 -8.23 -35.17 8.09
CA SER A 1 -6.96 -34.67 7.62
C SER A 1 -5.83 -35.41 8.30
N SER A 2 -5.04 -36.16 7.56
CA SER A 2 -3.83 -36.84 8.03
C SER A 2 -2.63 -35.92 7.78
N GLY A 3 -2.55 -34.82 8.48
CA GLY A 3 -1.37 -33.97 8.46
C GLY A 3 -0.24 -34.63 9.28
N LEU A 4 0.95 -34.72 8.71
CA LEU A 4 2.17 -35.04 9.45
C LEU A 4 2.53 -33.82 10.29
N GLU A 5 2.28 -33.88 11.60
CA GLU A 5 2.70 -32.85 12.53
C GLU A 5 4.14 -33.09 12.96
N TRP A 6 4.98 -32.08 12.76
CA TRP A 6 6.35 -32.08 13.24
C TRP A 6 6.42 -31.28 14.54
N ASN A 7 6.66 -31.95 15.66
CA ASN A 7 6.90 -31.29 16.93
C ASN A 7 8.40 -31.07 17.14
N VAL A 8 8.86 -29.84 17.15
CA VAL A 8 10.24 -29.48 17.45
C VAL A 8 10.28 -28.95 18.88
N LYS A 9 11.10 -29.56 19.73
CA LYS A 9 11.38 -29.09 21.07
C LYS A 9 12.50 -28.06 21.04
N VAL A 10 12.17 -26.79 21.30
CA VAL A 10 13.15 -25.71 21.43
C VAL A 10 13.28 -25.33 22.90
N THR A 11 14.50 -25.25 23.41
CA THR A 11 14.75 -24.85 24.79
C THR A 11 15.45 -23.48 24.85
N ARG A 12 15.23 -22.74 25.93
CA ARG A 12 15.90 -21.45 26.16
C ARG A 12 17.42 -21.58 26.26
N LYS A 13 17.91 -22.79 26.59
CA LYS A 13 19.34 -23.09 26.68
C LYS A 13 19.98 -23.22 25.30
N ASP A 14 19.25 -23.81 24.35
CA ASP A 14 19.77 -24.14 23.02
C ASP A 14 19.57 -22.99 22.02
N LEU A 15 18.40 -22.32 22.08
CA LEU A 15 18.03 -21.24 21.19
C LEU A 15 17.32 -20.11 21.97
N PRO A 16 18.04 -19.36 22.83
CA PRO A 16 17.44 -18.32 23.68
C PRO A 16 16.71 -17.24 22.88
N GLU A 17 17.28 -16.76 21.77
CA GLU A 17 16.67 -15.74 20.91
C GLU A 17 15.35 -16.20 20.29
N THR A 18 15.26 -17.47 19.88
CA THR A 18 14.02 -18.02 19.32
C THR A 18 12.92 -18.08 20.37
N ILE A 19 13.22 -18.46 21.61
CA ILE A 19 12.26 -18.48 22.71
C ILE A 19 11.81 -17.07 23.07
N GLU A 20 12.72 -16.09 23.09
CA GLU A 20 12.38 -14.69 23.34
C GLU A 20 11.50 -14.10 22.24
N LYS A 21 11.77 -14.41 20.97
CA LYS A 21 10.90 -14.03 19.85
C LYS A 21 9.51 -14.66 19.97
N ILE A 22 9.41 -15.95 20.30
CA ILE A 22 8.12 -16.63 20.49
C ILE A 22 7.34 -16.00 21.66
N ALA A 23 8.01 -15.72 22.79
CA ALA A 23 7.39 -15.06 23.94
C ALA A 23 6.88 -13.67 23.60
N ALA A 24 7.68 -12.86 22.90
CA ALA A 24 7.29 -11.53 22.46
C ALA A 24 6.11 -11.58 21.47
N THR A 25 6.10 -12.53 20.54
CA THR A 25 4.97 -12.75 19.62
C THR A 25 3.71 -13.11 20.39
N PHE A 26 3.80 -13.99 21.37
CA PHE A 26 2.67 -14.36 22.22
C PHE A 26 2.12 -13.14 22.98
N GLU A 27 2.99 -12.35 23.62
CA GLU A 27 2.59 -11.12 24.33
C GLU A 27 1.93 -10.12 23.39
N SER A 28 2.41 -9.98 22.15
CA SER A 28 1.81 -9.12 21.14
C SER A 28 0.39 -9.58 20.78
N TYR A 29 0.19 -10.88 20.54
CA TYR A 29 -1.14 -11.41 20.25
C TYR A 29 -2.06 -11.33 21.47
N TRP A 30 -1.57 -11.67 22.64
CA TRP A 30 -2.34 -11.66 23.89
C TRP A 30 -2.90 -10.28 24.25
N ASN A 31 -2.16 -9.22 23.92
CA ASN A 31 -2.54 -7.84 24.19
C ASN A 31 -3.09 -7.11 22.96
N SER A 32 -3.27 -7.78 21.82
CA SER A 32 -3.82 -7.17 20.61
C SER A 32 -5.30 -6.90 20.76
N SER A 33 -5.75 -5.73 20.27
CA SER A 33 -7.18 -5.38 20.21
C SER A 33 -7.97 -6.21 19.17
N GLU A 34 -7.28 -6.98 18.32
CA GLU A 34 -7.91 -7.91 17.37
C GLU A 34 -8.42 -9.19 18.06
N PHE A 35 -7.99 -9.46 19.31
CA PHE A 35 -8.42 -10.61 20.11
C PHE A 35 -9.22 -10.15 21.32
N GLU A 36 -10.34 -10.79 21.55
CA GLU A 36 -11.16 -10.55 22.74
C GLU A 36 -10.89 -11.64 23.79
N TYR A 37 -10.81 -11.22 25.06
CA TYR A 37 -10.70 -12.16 26.16
C TYR A 37 -11.98 -12.99 26.25
N TYR A 38 -11.85 -14.32 26.23
CA TYR A 38 -12.96 -15.23 26.38
C TYR A 38 -13.19 -15.58 27.85
N ASP A 39 -14.40 -15.43 28.31
CA ASP A 39 -14.86 -15.93 29.61
C ASP A 39 -16.13 -16.80 29.47
N GLU A 40 -16.52 -17.48 30.56
CA GLU A 40 -17.67 -18.37 30.54
C GLU A 40 -19.00 -17.65 30.21
N GLY A 41 -19.11 -16.35 30.50
CA GLY A 41 -20.26 -15.53 30.15
C GLY A 41 -20.42 -15.31 28.63
N GLN A 42 -19.36 -15.55 27.84
CA GLN A 42 -19.38 -15.39 26.38
C GLN A 42 -19.61 -16.71 25.62
N LEU A 43 -19.87 -17.83 26.34
CA LEU A 43 -20.07 -19.16 25.74
C LEU A 43 -21.18 -19.18 24.68
N GLU A 44 -22.29 -18.49 24.92
CA GLU A 44 -23.39 -18.40 23.94
C GLU A 44 -23.00 -17.64 22.68
N ARG A 45 -22.16 -16.58 22.82
CA ARG A 45 -21.65 -15.79 21.70
C ARG A 45 -20.70 -16.61 20.87
N LEU A 46 -19.76 -17.32 21.49
CA LEU A 46 -18.82 -18.22 20.81
C LEU A 46 -19.55 -19.36 20.09
N THR A 47 -20.52 -20.00 20.78
CA THR A 47 -21.32 -21.09 20.20
C THR A 47 -22.13 -20.62 18.99
N ARG A 48 -22.71 -19.41 19.06
CA ARG A 48 -23.42 -18.80 17.91
C ARG A 48 -22.48 -18.51 16.75
N ALA A 49 -21.27 -17.97 17.01
CA ALA A 49 -20.27 -17.69 16.00
C ALA A 49 -19.81 -18.98 15.29
N LEU A 50 -19.50 -20.03 16.03
CA LEU A 50 -19.11 -21.33 15.48
C LEU A 50 -20.25 -22.01 14.70
N LYS A 51 -21.51 -21.85 15.12
CA LYS A 51 -22.66 -22.35 14.38
C LYS A 51 -22.89 -21.55 13.08
N ALA A 52 -22.75 -20.24 13.11
CA ALA A 52 -22.89 -19.38 11.92
C ALA A 52 -21.87 -19.76 10.83
N GLU A 53 -20.62 -20.02 11.20
CA GLU A 53 -19.57 -20.47 10.28
C GLU A 53 -19.88 -21.86 9.68
N LYS A 54 -20.45 -22.75 10.45
CA LYS A 54 -20.79 -24.11 10.02
C LYS A 54 -22.02 -24.20 9.12
N TYR A 55 -22.88 -23.20 9.12
CA TYR A 55 -24.16 -23.15 8.37
C TYR A 55 -24.20 -22.01 7.35
N SER A 56 -23.07 -21.57 6.80
CA SER A 56 -22.96 -20.39 5.93
C SER A 56 -23.74 -20.47 4.61
N GLU A 57 -24.40 -21.58 4.29
CA GLU A 57 -25.19 -21.73 3.06
C GLU A 57 -26.71 -21.62 3.21
N ALA A 58 -27.27 -21.59 4.41
CA ALA A 58 -28.73 -21.77 4.56
C ALA A 58 -29.49 -20.74 5.43
N ASP A 59 -28.85 -19.97 6.30
CA ASP A 59 -29.59 -19.05 7.19
C ASP A 59 -28.82 -17.77 7.52
N HIS A 60 -29.14 -16.70 6.82
CA HIS A 60 -28.49 -15.38 6.91
C HIS A 60 -28.87 -14.58 8.18
N SER A 61 -29.71 -15.09 9.07
CA SER A 61 -30.23 -14.37 10.22
C SER A 61 -29.25 -14.21 11.41
N GLY A 62 -28.19 -15.01 11.44
CA GLY A 62 -27.21 -15.02 12.54
C GLY A 62 -26.09 -13.97 12.49
N ILE A 63 -25.83 -13.38 11.32
CA ILE A 63 -24.63 -12.54 11.08
C ILE A 63 -24.79 -11.12 11.67
N TYR A 64 -26.02 -10.63 11.84
CA TYR A 64 -26.26 -9.29 12.39
C TYR A 64 -25.95 -9.12 13.88
N THR A 65 -25.60 -10.19 14.57
CA THR A 65 -25.32 -10.18 16.03
C THR A 65 -23.85 -9.99 16.38
N LEU A 66 -22.93 -10.23 15.40
CA LEU A 66 -21.50 -10.07 15.60
C LEU A 66 -21.04 -8.65 15.25
N ASP A 67 -20.08 -8.10 16.02
CA ASP A 67 -19.41 -6.87 15.65
C ASP A 67 -18.38 -7.16 14.57
N ILE A 68 -18.57 -6.58 13.39
CA ILE A 68 -17.55 -6.59 12.36
C ILE A 68 -16.57 -5.46 12.70
N LEU A 69 -15.41 -5.85 13.21
CA LEU A 69 -14.29 -4.94 13.47
C LEU A 69 -13.36 -4.88 12.27
N PRO A 70 -12.78 -3.71 11.98
CA PRO A 70 -11.79 -3.61 10.91
C PRO A 70 -10.52 -4.39 11.27
N TYR A 71 -9.99 -5.15 10.34
CA TYR A 71 -8.62 -5.64 10.44
C TYR A 71 -7.63 -4.45 10.45
N SER A 72 -6.41 -4.68 10.93
CA SER A 72 -5.39 -3.62 11.06
C SER A 72 -5.16 -2.84 9.75
N TYR A 73 -5.13 -3.51 8.61
CA TYR A 73 -4.99 -2.86 7.31
C TYR A 73 -6.23 -2.06 6.89
N GLN A 74 -7.43 -2.52 7.26
CA GLN A 74 -8.67 -1.77 7.01
C GLN A 74 -8.73 -0.53 7.89
N GLN A 75 -8.30 -0.67 9.14
CA GLN A 75 -8.17 0.46 10.05
C GLN A 75 -7.19 1.51 9.50
N GLU A 76 -6.05 1.09 8.96
CA GLU A 76 -5.09 1.98 8.32
C GLU A 76 -5.71 2.76 7.15
N ILE A 77 -6.50 2.10 6.29
CA ILE A 77 -7.24 2.76 5.19
C ILE A 77 -8.25 3.77 5.75
N LEU A 78 -9.00 3.39 6.77
CA LEU A 78 -9.98 4.26 7.42
C LEU A 78 -9.33 5.49 8.05
N ASP A 79 -8.15 5.34 8.66
CA ASP A 79 -7.40 6.45 9.26
C ASP A 79 -6.87 7.41 8.19
N ARG A 80 -6.45 6.90 7.03
CA ARG A 80 -6.06 7.73 5.88
C ARG A 80 -7.24 8.52 5.31
N LEU A 81 -8.43 7.90 5.19
CA LEU A 81 -9.65 8.58 4.76
C LEU A 81 -10.02 9.71 5.72
N ASP A 82 -9.91 9.46 7.02
CA ASP A 82 -10.17 10.46 8.05
C ASP A 82 -9.17 11.63 7.95
N ALA A 83 -7.88 11.34 7.75
CA ALA A 83 -6.86 12.36 7.54
C ALA A 83 -7.10 13.20 6.27
N GLU A 84 -7.49 12.59 5.15
CA GLU A 84 -7.84 13.32 3.92
C GLU A 84 -8.97 14.33 4.15
N ARG A 85 -9.99 13.95 4.93
CA ARG A 85 -11.18 14.78 5.19
C ARG A 85 -10.95 15.85 6.25
N THR A 86 -10.38 15.45 7.39
CA THR A 86 -10.23 16.36 8.54
C THR A 86 -9.08 17.34 8.41
N VAL A 87 -7.97 16.91 7.81
CA VAL A 87 -6.76 17.72 7.70
C VAL A 87 -6.71 18.50 6.40
N ARG A 88 -7.09 17.86 5.29
CA ARG A 88 -7.01 18.48 3.95
C ARG A 88 -8.32 19.02 3.43
N GLY A 89 -9.45 18.69 4.05
CA GLY A 89 -10.78 19.10 3.58
C GLY A 89 -11.22 18.39 2.29
N TYR A 90 -10.53 17.30 1.88
CA TYR A 90 -10.89 16.55 0.68
C TYR A 90 -11.93 15.49 0.96
N ASN A 91 -13.16 15.76 0.52
CA ASN A 91 -14.31 14.88 0.72
C ASN A 91 -14.59 13.97 -0.49
N ARG A 92 -13.78 14.04 -1.52
CA ARG A 92 -13.79 13.11 -2.66
C ARG A 92 -12.56 12.22 -2.55
N ASN A 93 -12.77 10.94 -2.24
CA ASN A 93 -11.71 10.01 -1.87
C ASN A 93 -11.71 8.78 -2.78
N LEU A 94 -10.56 8.42 -3.31
CA LEU A 94 -10.36 7.17 -4.05
C LEU A 94 -9.58 6.17 -3.19
N VAL A 95 -10.16 4.99 -3.01
CA VAL A 95 -9.47 3.85 -2.39
C VAL A 95 -9.12 2.84 -3.47
N VAL A 96 -7.83 2.58 -3.60
CA VAL A 96 -7.28 1.56 -4.50
C VAL A 96 -6.93 0.33 -3.67
N ALA A 97 -7.65 -0.77 -3.87
CA ALA A 97 -7.43 -1.98 -3.11
C ALA A 97 -7.59 -3.23 -3.98
N ALA A 98 -6.61 -4.16 -3.88
CA ALA A 98 -6.62 -5.39 -4.65
C ALA A 98 -7.94 -6.16 -4.51
N THR A 99 -8.33 -6.91 -5.54
CA THR A 99 -9.54 -7.74 -5.49
C THR A 99 -9.42 -8.76 -4.34
N GLY A 100 -10.49 -8.91 -3.54
CA GLY A 100 -10.50 -9.83 -2.40
C GLY A 100 -10.04 -9.22 -1.06
N THR A 101 -9.64 -7.95 -1.02
CA THR A 101 -9.20 -7.28 0.22
C THR A 101 -10.32 -6.63 1.04
N GLY A 102 -11.59 -6.88 0.70
CA GLY A 102 -12.73 -6.38 1.47
C GLY A 102 -13.06 -4.90 1.26
N LYS A 103 -12.93 -4.37 0.03
CA LYS A 103 -13.31 -2.99 -0.33
C LYS A 103 -14.69 -2.60 0.19
N THR A 104 -15.68 -3.48 0.04
CA THR A 104 -17.06 -3.25 0.48
C THR A 104 -17.16 -3.13 2.01
N VAL A 105 -16.41 -3.94 2.75
CA VAL A 105 -16.37 -3.85 4.23
C VAL A 105 -15.76 -2.52 4.67
N ILE A 106 -14.68 -2.08 4.03
CA ILE A 106 -14.04 -0.78 4.29
C ILE A 106 -15.05 0.35 4.06
N SER A 107 -15.77 0.33 2.94
CA SER A 107 -16.75 1.39 2.63
C SER A 107 -17.93 1.40 3.61
N ALA A 108 -18.38 0.23 4.07
CA ALA A 108 -19.45 0.13 5.06
C ALA A 108 -19.00 0.62 6.44
N LEU A 109 -17.78 0.32 6.86
CA LEU A 109 -17.19 0.82 8.11
C LEU A 109 -16.96 2.34 8.06
N ASP A 110 -16.52 2.86 6.93
CA ASP A 110 -16.34 4.29 6.72
C ASP A 110 -17.68 5.04 6.76
N TYR A 111 -18.71 4.52 6.08
CA TYR A 111 -20.06 5.03 6.17
C TYR A 111 -20.61 4.98 7.60
N LYS A 112 -20.36 3.90 8.35
CA LYS A 112 -20.76 3.79 9.77
C LYS A 112 -20.10 4.89 10.62
N ARG A 113 -18.82 5.22 10.36
CA ARG A 113 -18.13 6.35 11.02
C ARG A 113 -18.79 7.68 10.66
N PHE A 114 -19.08 7.90 9.38
CA PHE A 114 -19.78 9.10 8.92
C PHE A 114 -21.12 9.29 9.64
N CYS A 115 -21.95 8.26 9.75
CA CYS A 115 -23.22 8.34 10.48
C CYS A 115 -23.02 8.68 11.96
N ARG A 116 -21.99 8.13 12.62
CA ARG A 116 -21.67 8.44 14.02
C ARG A 116 -21.21 9.90 14.22
N GLN A 117 -20.56 10.48 13.24
CA GLN A 117 -20.14 11.89 13.27
C GLN A 117 -21.30 12.86 13.00
N HIS A 118 -22.43 12.38 12.46
CA HIS A 118 -23.61 13.17 12.12
C HIS A 118 -24.87 12.66 12.82
N PRO A 119 -24.91 12.64 14.16
CA PRO A 119 -26.04 12.08 14.91
C PRO A 119 -27.32 12.90 14.64
N GLY A 120 -28.44 12.20 14.39
CA GLY A 120 -29.75 12.81 14.13
C GLY A 120 -29.94 13.32 12.69
N GLN A 121 -28.94 13.17 11.80
CA GLN A 121 -29.10 13.44 10.38
C GLN A 121 -29.48 12.16 9.61
N PRO A 122 -30.21 12.25 8.49
CA PRO A 122 -30.65 11.07 7.73
C PRO A 122 -29.48 10.27 7.12
N CYS A 123 -28.31 10.89 6.88
CA CYS A 123 -27.13 10.26 6.29
C CYS A 123 -27.43 9.45 5.03
N ARG A 124 -28.17 10.02 4.07
CA ARG A 124 -28.63 9.31 2.88
C ARG A 124 -27.47 8.76 2.04
N LEU A 125 -27.57 7.47 1.69
CA LEU A 125 -26.54 6.73 0.97
C LEU A 125 -26.98 6.36 -0.44
N LEU A 126 -26.11 6.63 -1.43
CA LEU A 126 -26.22 6.06 -2.77
C LEU A 126 -25.00 5.17 -3.05
N PHE A 127 -25.24 3.87 -3.21
CA PHE A 127 -24.22 2.89 -3.62
C PHE A 127 -24.44 2.51 -5.07
N VAL A 128 -23.45 2.75 -5.91
CA VAL A 128 -23.52 2.51 -7.36
C VAL A 128 -22.50 1.49 -7.81
N ALA A 129 -22.95 0.48 -8.53
CA ALA A 129 -22.10 -0.48 -9.21
C ALA A 129 -22.71 -0.82 -10.59
N HIS A 130 -21.99 -1.61 -11.38
CA HIS A 130 -22.46 -1.96 -12.71
C HIS A 130 -23.19 -3.32 -12.80
N ARG A 131 -23.09 -4.17 -11.75
CA ARG A 131 -23.66 -5.52 -11.70
C ARG A 131 -24.54 -5.75 -10.47
N GLU A 132 -25.58 -6.54 -10.70
CA GLU A 132 -26.57 -6.90 -9.67
C GLU A 132 -25.96 -7.69 -8.52
N GLU A 133 -25.07 -8.66 -8.82
CA GLU A 133 -24.41 -9.49 -7.82
C GLU A 133 -23.57 -8.67 -6.84
N ILE A 134 -22.84 -7.67 -7.34
CA ILE A 134 -22.05 -6.75 -6.52
C ILE A 134 -22.97 -5.95 -5.60
N LEU A 135 -24.09 -5.45 -6.12
CA LEU A 135 -25.05 -4.68 -5.33
C LEU A 135 -25.68 -5.49 -4.22
N LYS A 136 -26.08 -6.74 -4.51
CA LYS A 136 -26.63 -7.68 -3.51
C LYS A 136 -25.63 -7.97 -2.39
N GLN A 137 -24.40 -8.31 -2.76
CA GLN A 137 -23.34 -8.59 -1.80
C GLN A 137 -23.01 -7.33 -0.97
N SER A 138 -23.00 -6.16 -1.60
CA SER A 138 -22.72 -4.90 -0.90
C SER A 138 -23.83 -4.55 0.09
N LEU A 139 -25.09 -4.64 -0.32
CA LEU A 139 -26.23 -4.41 0.58
C LEU A 139 -26.17 -5.34 1.79
N TYR A 140 -25.90 -6.63 1.57
CA TYR A 140 -25.74 -7.59 2.65
C TYR A 140 -24.60 -7.19 3.62
N THR A 141 -23.44 -6.81 3.08
CA THR A 141 -22.30 -6.36 3.88
C THR A 141 -22.64 -5.11 4.71
N PHE A 142 -23.32 -4.14 4.11
CA PHE A 142 -23.74 -2.93 4.83
C PHE A 142 -24.70 -3.24 5.98
N ARG A 143 -25.70 -4.09 5.74
CA ARG A 143 -26.62 -4.56 6.78
C ARG A 143 -25.88 -5.22 7.93
N ALA A 144 -24.92 -6.07 7.63
CA ALA A 144 -24.10 -6.76 8.63
C ALA A 144 -23.22 -5.79 9.45
N VAL A 145 -22.53 -4.85 8.79
CA VAL A 145 -21.66 -3.85 9.46
C VAL A 145 -22.47 -2.87 10.31
N LEU A 146 -23.63 -2.43 9.81
CA LEU A 146 -24.51 -1.49 10.52
C LEU A 146 -25.35 -2.18 11.60
N LYS A 147 -25.47 -3.50 11.56
CA LYS A 147 -26.38 -4.32 12.39
C LYS A 147 -27.85 -3.96 12.19
N ASP A 148 -28.21 -3.62 10.97
CA ASP A 148 -29.57 -3.26 10.59
C ASP A 148 -30.02 -4.09 9.38
N ALA A 149 -30.84 -5.09 9.61
CA ALA A 149 -31.36 -5.99 8.57
C ALA A 149 -32.28 -5.27 7.56
N ASN A 150 -32.84 -4.12 7.94
CA ASN A 150 -33.76 -3.34 7.11
C ASN A 150 -33.06 -2.19 6.39
N PHE A 151 -31.76 -1.99 6.61
CA PHE A 151 -31.01 -0.93 5.96
C PHE A 151 -30.96 -1.11 4.46
N GLY A 152 -31.30 -0.04 3.75
CA GLY A 152 -31.10 0.11 2.31
C GLY A 152 -31.95 -0.79 1.44
N GLU A 153 -32.15 -0.35 0.22
CA GLU A 153 -32.96 -1.05 -0.79
C GLU A 153 -32.19 -1.27 -2.08
N LEU A 154 -32.49 -2.39 -2.76
CA LEU A 154 -31.90 -2.78 -4.02
C LEU A 154 -32.77 -2.29 -5.19
N TYR A 155 -32.14 -1.59 -6.16
CA TYR A 155 -32.83 -1.12 -7.35
C TYR A 155 -32.06 -1.53 -8.61
N VAL A 156 -32.27 -2.74 -9.08
CA VAL A 156 -31.62 -3.31 -10.26
C VAL A 156 -32.45 -4.49 -10.82
N GLY A 157 -32.46 -4.66 -12.11
CA GLY A 157 -33.18 -5.76 -12.75
C GLY A 157 -34.68 -5.80 -12.38
N SER A 158 -35.13 -6.89 -11.77
CA SER A 158 -36.50 -7.07 -11.29
C SER A 158 -36.78 -6.41 -9.93
N TYR A 159 -35.74 -6.00 -9.20
CA TYR A 159 -35.88 -5.37 -7.89
C TYR A 159 -36.27 -3.91 -8.02
N LYS A 160 -37.33 -3.50 -7.31
CA LYS A 160 -37.80 -2.12 -7.23
C LYS A 160 -37.70 -1.65 -5.81
N ALA A 161 -37.16 -0.45 -5.61
CA ALA A 161 -37.06 0.16 -4.31
C ALA A 161 -38.35 0.91 -3.96
N ASP A 162 -38.84 0.74 -2.71
CA ASP A 162 -39.93 1.49 -2.15
C ASP A 162 -39.46 2.84 -1.58
N SER A 163 -38.23 2.88 -1.08
CA SER A 163 -37.54 4.10 -0.61
C SER A 163 -36.23 4.33 -1.38
N ILE A 164 -35.88 5.57 -1.58
CA ILE A 164 -34.63 5.98 -2.22
C ILE A 164 -33.62 6.60 -1.24
N ASP A 165 -33.91 6.60 0.07
CA ASP A 165 -33.01 7.23 1.06
C ASP A 165 -31.66 6.52 1.17
N HIS A 166 -31.65 5.18 1.15
CA HIS A 166 -30.43 4.37 1.16
C HIS A 166 -30.49 3.36 0.01
N LEU A 167 -29.94 3.74 -1.13
CA LEU A 167 -30.19 3.04 -2.38
C LEU A 167 -28.94 2.33 -2.92
N PHE A 168 -29.09 1.05 -3.24
CA PHE A 168 -28.09 0.24 -3.96
C PHE A 168 -28.60 0.03 -5.40
N VAL A 169 -27.98 0.71 -6.36
CA VAL A 169 -28.51 0.83 -7.71
C VAL A 169 -27.44 0.57 -8.77
N SER A 170 -27.85 -0.10 -9.88
CA SER A 170 -26.97 -0.19 -11.03
C SER A 170 -26.93 1.14 -11.79
N ILE A 171 -25.77 1.47 -12.40
CA ILE A 171 -25.64 2.71 -13.19
C ILE A 171 -26.62 2.72 -14.38
N GLN A 172 -26.97 1.57 -14.92
CA GLN A 172 -27.97 1.43 -15.97
C GLN A 172 -29.36 1.80 -15.47
N THR A 173 -29.76 1.27 -14.27
CA THR A 173 -31.03 1.60 -13.64
C THR A 173 -31.09 3.06 -13.23
N PHE A 174 -29.99 3.58 -12.67
CA PHE A 174 -29.86 5.01 -12.32
C PHE A 174 -30.22 5.92 -13.52
N ASN A 175 -29.64 5.62 -14.68
CA ASN A 175 -29.87 6.41 -15.90
C ASN A 175 -31.27 6.16 -16.50
N SER A 176 -31.73 4.91 -16.59
CA SER A 176 -33.03 4.57 -17.18
C SER A 176 -34.22 5.07 -16.37
N GLN A 177 -34.06 5.16 -15.06
CA GLN A 177 -35.08 5.68 -14.14
C GLN A 177 -34.97 7.17 -13.90
N GLU A 178 -34.02 7.85 -14.53
CA GLU A 178 -33.78 9.28 -14.41
C GLU A 178 -33.72 9.76 -12.95
N LEU A 179 -33.00 9.03 -12.07
CA LEU A 179 -32.95 9.31 -10.64
C LEU A 179 -32.46 10.72 -10.34
N ALA A 180 -31.54 11.27 -11.12
CA ALA A 180 -31.09 12.66 -11.00
C ALA A 180 -32.22 13.67 -11.20
N ALA A 181 -33.23 13.37 -12.01
CA ALA A 181 -34.40 14.25 -12.18
C ALA A 181 -35.42 14.15 -11.04
N LYS A 182 -35.35 13.09 -10.24
CA LYS A 182 -36.29 12.83 -9.13
C LYS A 182 -35.78 13.27 -7.77
N THR A 183 -34.50 13.64 -7.65
CA THR A 183 -33.85 14.02 -6.40
C THR A 183 -33.09 15.32 -6.55
N ALA A 184 -32.91 16.08 -5.46
CA ALA A 184 -32.05 17.26 -5.45
C ALA A 184 -30.55 16.88 -5.55
N ALA A 185 -29.72 17.83 -5.97
CA ALA A 185 -28.29 17.60 -6.14
C ALA A 185 -27.56 17.23 -4.83
N ASP A 186 -28.09 17.68 -3.70
CA ASP A 186 -27.61 17.45 -2.33
C ASP A 186 -28.41 16.37 -1.58
N PHE A 187 -29.27 15.61 -2.30
CA PHE A 187 -30.14 14.61 -1.67
C PHE A 187 -29.37 13.51 -0.96
N TYR A 188 -28.28 13.01 -1.57
CA TYR A 188 -27.43 12.00 -0.95
C TYR A 188 -26.25 12.65 -0.24
N ASP A 189 -26.11 12.33 1.06
CA ASP A 189 -24.99 12.81 1.88
C ASP A 189 -23.71 12.03 1.57
N TYR A 190 -23.85 10.76 1.22
CA TYR A 190 -22.73 9.86 0.99
C TYR A 190 -22.96 9.07 -0.30
N ILE A 191 -22.02 9.17 -1.24
CA ILE A 191 -22.07 8.40 -2.50
C ILE A 191 -20.87 7.48 -2.58
N ILE A 192 -21.12 6.21 -2.86
CA ILE A 192 -20.09 5.21 -3.14
C ILE A 192 -20.23 4.74 -4.57
N VAL A 193 -19.13 4.73 -5.30
CA VAL A 193 -19.06 4.15 -6.64
C VAL A 193 -18.03 3.03 -6.62
N ASP A 194 -18.51 1.79 -6.76
CA ASP A 194 -17.62 0.62 -6.84
C ASP A 194 -17.15 0.40 -8.28
N GLU A 195 -15.97 -0.21 -8.41
CA GLU A 195 -15.22 -0.35 -9.67
C GLU A 195 -15.13 0.98 -10.45
N PHE A 196 -14.65 2.00 -9.74
CA PHE A 196 -14.62 3.40 -10.22
C PHE A 196 -13.84 3.59 -11.52
N HIS A 197 -13.00 2.65 -11.93
CA HIS A 197 -12.33 2.67 -13.23
C HIS A 197 -13.30 2.70 -14.43
N HIS A 198 -14.56 2.30 -14.23
CA HIS A 198 -15.64 2.47 -15.22
C HIS A 198 -16.25 3.88 -15.25
N ALA A 199 -15.94 4.73 -14.26
CA ALA A 199 -16.54 6.06 -14.14
C ALA A 199 -16.14 7.05 -15.26
N ALA A 200 -15.10 6.74 -16.04
CA ALA A 200 -14.75 7.48 -17.25
C ALA A 200 -15.82 7.35 -18.37
N ALA A 201 -16.70 6.33 -18.30
CA ALA A 201 -17.77 6.15 -19.28
C ALA A 201 -18.82 7.27 -19.16
N PRO A 202 -19.40 7.72 -20.29
CA PRO A 202 -20.42 8.77 -20.31
C PRO A 202 -21.63 8.48 -19.40
N THR A 203 -21.89 7.22 -19.13
CA THR A 203 -22.99 6.77 -18.25
C THR A 203 -22.83 7.22 -16.79
N TYR A 204 -21.59 7.36 -16.29
CA TYR A 204 -21.31 7.82 -14.93
C TYR A 204 -21.20 9.32 -14.81
N GLN A 205 -20.92 10.04 -15.91
CA GLN A 205 -20.72 11.49 -15.91
C GLN A 205 -21.95 12.23 -15.37
N LYS A 206 -23.18 11.82 -15.78
CA LYS A 206 -24.41 12.42 -15.28
C LYS A 206 -24.54 12.34 -13.76
N LEU A 207 -24.11 11.24 -13.15
CA LEU A 207 -24.15 11.06 -11.71
C LEU A 207 -23.11 11.95 -11.02
N LEU A 208 -21.87 11.92 -11.51
CA LEU A 208 -20.73 12.61 -10.89
C LEU A 208 -20.79 14.14 -11.04
N GLU A 209 -21.40 14.64 -12.12
CA GLU A 209 -21.60 16.07 -12.38
C GLU A 209 -22.85 16.64 -11.68
N TYR A 210 -23.89 15.82 -11.49
CA TYR A 210 -25.15 16.29 -10.91
C TYR A 210 -25.09 16.36 -9.38
N TYR A 211 -24.63 15.28 -8.71
CA TYR A 211 -24.69 15.23 -7.25
C TYR A 211 -23.53 15.93 -6.57
N GLN A 212 -23.85 16.57 -5.45
CA GLN A 212 -22.94 17.26 -4.56
C GLN A 212 -23.01 16.65 -3.15
N PRO A 213 -22.54 15.40 -2.97
CA PRO A 213 -22.58 14.73 -1.68
C PRO A 213 -21.57 15.36 -0.71
N LYS A 214 -21.80 15.19 0.60
CA LYS A 214 -20.79 15.50 1.62
C LYS A 214 -19.53 14.64 1.45
N ILE A 215 -19.71 13.36 1.07
CA ILE A 215 -18.60 12.45 0.76
C ILE A 215 -18.88 11.69 -0.53
N LEU A 216 -17.90 11.69 -1.44
CA LEU A 216 -17.83 10.79 -2.59
C LEU A 216 -16.66 9.80 -2.36
N LEU A 217 -16.97 8.52 -2.26
CA LEU A 217 -15.99 7.45 -2.13
C LEU A 217 -15.96 6.61 -3.40
N GLY A 218 -14.84 6.61 -4.10
CA GLY A 218 -14.55 5.71 -5.22
C GLY A 218 -13.78 4.48 -4.73
N LEU A 219 -14.17 3.30 -5.16
CA LEU A 219 -13.48 2.04 -4.90
C LEU A 219 -13.00 1.44 -6.22
N THR A 220 -11.75 1.04 -6.29
CA THR A 220 -11.21 0.33 -7.47
C THR A 220 -10.07 -0.60 -7.08
N ALA A 221 -9.82 -1.63 -7.88
CA ALA A 221 -8.62 -2.46 -7.74
C ALA A 221 -7.40 -1.83 -8.44
N THR A 222 -7.65 -0.96 -9.43
CA THR A 222 -6.64 -0.36 -10.29
C THR A 222 -7.05 1.07 -10.63
N PRO A 223 -6.18 2.06 -10.41
CA PRO A 223 -6.46 3.47 -10.74
C PRO A 223 -6.12 3.82 -12.19
N GLU A 224 -5.58 2.85 -12.96
CA GLU A 224 -5.00 3.10 -14.28
C GLU A 224 -6.07 3.23 -15.38
N ARG A 225 -5.71 3.94 -16.44
CA ARG A 225 -6.59 4.38 -17.53
C ARG A 225 -7.08 3.25 -18.43
N MET A 226 -8.36 3.30 -18.83
CA MET A 226 -8.82 2.57 -20.02
C MET A 226 -9.06 3.47 -21.24
N ASP A 227 -9.40 4.77 -21.11
CA ASP A 227 -9.86 5.62 -22.20
C ASP A 227 -9.27 7.05 -22.26
N GLY A 228 -8.08 7.27 -21.76
CA GLY A 228 -7.38 8.56 -21.90
C GLY A 228 -7.78 9.67 -20.91
N LYS A 229 -8.88 9.55 -20.14
CA LYS A 229 -9.18 10.42 -18.99
C LYS A 229 -8.73 9.76 -17.69
N SER A 230 -8.08 10.52 -16.83
CA SER A 230 -7.63 10.01 -15.54
C SER A 230 -8.80 9.88 -14.58
N VAL A 231 -9.00 8.69 -14.00
CA VAL A 231 -9.94 8.50 -12.87
C VAL A 231 -9.63 9.46 -11.74
N LEU A 232 -8.36 9.80 -11.56
CA LEU A 232 -7.88 10.70 -10.50
C LEU A 232 -8.42 12.14 -10.63
N ASP A 233 -8.83 12.56 -11.83
CA ASP A 233 -9.37 13.94 -12.05
C ASP A 233 -10.61 14.20 -11.18
N TYR A 234 -11.42 13.16 -10.90
CA TYR A 234 -12.58 13.25 -10.01
C TYR A 234 -12.22 13.39 -8.53
N PHE A 235 -10.96 13.09 -8.17
CA PHE A 235 -10.42 13.07 -6.81
C PHE A 235 -9.27 14.06 -6.62
N GLY A 236 -9.20 15.11 -7.42
CA GLY A 236 -8.13 16.11 -7.33
C GLY A 236 -6.74 15.57 -7.63
N GLY A 237 -6.62 14.55 -8.49
CA GLY A 237 -5.36 13.95 -8.88
C GLY A 237 -4.77 12.97 -7.84
N ARG A 238 -5.56 12.51 -6.84
CA ARG A 238 -5.04 11.84 -5.64
C ARG A 238 -5.70 10.50 -5.37
N ILE A 239 -4.93 9.58 -4.79
CA ILE A 239 -5.40 8.33 -4.16
C ILE A 239 -5.38 8.56 -2.65
N ALA A 240 -6.53 8.41 -2.01
CA ALA A 240 -6.66 8.61 -0.56
C ALA A 240 -6.01 7.46 0.23
N ALA A 241 -6.20 6.23 -0.22
CA ALA A 241 -5.54 5.06 0.36
C ALA A 241 -5.36 3.97 -0.68
N GLU A 242 -4.27 3.21 -0.56
CA GLU A 242 -4.01 2.06 -1.44
C GLU A 242 -3.46 0.85 -0.69
N ILE A 243 -3.84 -0.34 -1.17
CA ILE A 243 -3.23 -1.62 -0.83
C ILE A 243 -3.03 -2.43 -2.11
N ARG A 244 -1.78 -2.51 -2.57
CA ARG A 244 -1.41 -3.20 -3.80
C ARG A 244 -1.30 -4.70 -3.61
N LEU A 245 -1.28 -5.45 -4.72
CA LEU A 245 -1.23 -6.90 -4.72
C LEU A 245 -0.09 -7.49 -3.87
N PRO A 246 1.18 -7.08 -4.01
CA PRO A 246 2.26 -7.60 -3.20
C PRO A 246 2.05 -7.40 -1.70
N GLU A 247 1.58 -6.23 -1.32
CA GLU A 247 1.29 -5.91 0.07
C GLU A 247 0.12 -6.74 0.61
N ALA A 248 -0.92 -6.98 -0.20
CA ALA A 248 -2.05 -7.83 0.19
C ALA A 248 -1.62 -9.29 0.43
N ILE A 249 -0.67 -9.80 -0.35
CA ILE A 249 -0.09 -11.14 -0.14
C ILE A 249 0.78 -11.15 1.12
N ASP A 250 1.68 -10.19 1.29
CA ASP A 250 2.54 -10.09 2.47
C ASP A 250 1.73 -10.00 3.78
N ARG A 251 0.53 -9.41 3.70
CA ARG A 251 -0.45 -9.33 4.81
C ARG A 251 -1.32 -10.58 4.94
N LYS A 252 -1.10 -11.61 4.13
CA LYS A 252 -1.89 -12.87 4.11
C LYS A 252 -3.39 -12.65 3.83
N LEU A 253 -3.76 -11.61 3.12
CA LEU A 253 -5.12 -11.34 2.65
C LEU A 253 -5.43 -12.10 1.36
N LEU A 254 -4.38 -12.44 0.63
CA LEU A 254 -4.42 -13.23 -0.60
C LEU A 254 -3.43 -14.38 -0.47
N CYS A 255 -3.68 -15.49 -1.19
CA CYS A 255 -2.74 -16.60 -1.21
C CYS A 255 -1.48 -16.25 -2.01
N PRO A 256 -0.32 -16.85 -1.69
CA PRO A 256 0.88 -16.68 -2.49
C PRO A 256 0.71 -17.31 -3.88
N PHE A 257 1.61 -16.97 -4.81
CA PHE A 257 1.59 -17.52 -6.14
C PHE A 257 2.96 -18.09 -6.56
N GLN A 258 2.90 -19.07 -7.46
CA GLN A 258 4.04 -19.56 -8.23
C GLN A 258 3.84 -19.17 -9.69
N TYR A 259 4.66 -18.25 -10.19
CA TYR A 259 4.56 -17.73 -11.55
C TYR A 259 5.65 -18.31 -12.43
N PHE A 260 5.25 -18.97 -13.49
CA PHE A 260 6.15 -19.54 -14.50
C PHE A 260 5.96 -18.85 -15.84
N GLY A 261 6.96 -18.09 -16.28
CA GLY A 261 7.02 -17.55 -17.62
C GLY A 261 7.55 -18.59 -18.61
N VAL A 262 6.65 -19.18 -19.34
CA VAL A 262 6.93 -20.24 -20.33
C VAL A 262 7.25 -19.61 -21.68
N THR A 263 8.25 -20.13 -22.37
CA THR A 263 8.60 -19.68 -23.71
C THR A 263 7.52 -20.06 -24.73
N ASP A 264 6.80 -19.08 -25.28
CA ASP A 264 5.86 -19.29 -26.38
C ASP A 264 6.61 -19.30 -27.73
N THR A 265 6.18 -20.18 -28.61
CA THR A 265 6.72 -20.26 -29.97
C THR A 265 6.12 -19.24 -30.93
N ALA A 266 5.06 -18.54 -30.52
CA ALA A 266 4.39 -17.54 -31.32
C ALA A 266 5.22 -16.23 -31.37
N ASP A 267 5.48 -15.74 -32.57
CA ASP A 267 6.11 -14.44 -32.80
C ASP A 267 5.03 -13.36 -32.96
N LEU A 268 4.94 -12.49 -31.92
CA LEU A 268 4.00 -11.39 -31.86
C LEU A 268 4.60 -10.05 -32.29
N SER A 269 5.89 -10.01 -32.59
CA SER A 269 6.63 -8.78 -32.90
C SER A 269 6.14 -8.09 -34.19
N SER A 270 5.64 -8.89 -35.15
CA SER A 270 5.15 -8.43 -36.44
C SER A 270 3.66 -8.07 -36.46
N LEU A 271 2.90 -8.40 -35.40
CA LEU A 271 1.47 -8.11 -35.33
C LEU A 271 1.21 -6.60 -35.20
N LYS A 272 0.13 -6.15 -35.86
CA LYS A 272 -0.28 -4.73 -35.76
C LYS A 272 -0.67 -4.35 -34.36
N TRP A 273 -0.17 -3.20 -33.92
CA TRP A 273 -0.51 -2.58 -32.65
C TRP A 273 -1.51 -1.43 -32.88
N ARG A 274 -2.70 -1.54 -32.29
CA ARG A 274 -3.78 -0.55 -32.44
C ARG A 274 -4.36 -0.21 -31.06
N THR A 275 -4.65 1.05 -30.82
CA THR A 275 -5.39 1.53 -29.64
C THR A 275 -4.91 0.90 -28.31
N GLY A 276 -3.58 0.78 -28.12
CA GLY A 276 -3.00 0.25 -26.87
C GLY A 276 -2.86 -1.27 -26.78
N GLY A 277 -3.12 -2.02 -27.86
CA GLY A 277 -3.02 -3.48 -27.86
C GLY A 277 -2.80 -4.09 -29.24
N TYR A 278 -2.66 -5.41 -29.30
CA TYR A 278 -2.59 -6.18 -30.55
C TYR A 278 -3.92 -6.16 -31.29
N ASP A 279 -3.88 -6.23 -32.64
CA ASP A 279 -5.07 -6.44 -33.45
C ASP A 279 -5.68 -7.81 -33.10
N LYS A 280 -6.92 -7.79 -32.56
CA LYS A 280 -7.60 -8.99 -32.03
C LYS A 280 -7.80 -10.08 -33.10
N ASN A 281 -8.03 -9.68 -34.36
CA ASN A 281 -8.25 -10.66 -35.45
C ASN A 281 -6.92 -11.31 -35.85
N GLU A 282 -5.84 -10.53 -35.97
CA GLU A 282 -4.53 -11.09 -36.30
C GLU A 282 -4.07 -12.04 -35.18
N LEU A 283 -4.29 -11.68 -33.92
CA LEU A 283 -3.93 -12.49 -32.76
C LEU A 283 -4.78 -13.79 -32.70
N SER A 284 -6.09 -13.69 -32.93
CA SER A 284 -6.98 -14.87 -32.99
C SER A 284 -6.56 -15.83 -34.09
N ASN A 285 -6.31 -15.29 -35.29
CA ASN A 285 -5.89 -16.11 -36.45
C ASN A 285 -4.58 -16.85 -36.19
N LEU A 286 -3.62 -16.19 -35.53
CA LEU A 286 -2.36 -16.83 -35.17
C LEU A 286 -2.55 -18.05 -34.24
N TYR A 287 -3.50 -17.97 -33.32
CA TYR A 287 -3.75 -19.02 -32.32
C TYR A 287 -4.75 -20.09 -32.74
N THR A 288 -5.52 -19.91 -33.85
CA THR A 288 -6.60 -20.83 -34.25
C THR A 288 -6.50 -21.34 -35.67
N LEU A 289 -6.06 -20.51 -36.60
CA LEU A 289 -6.11 -20.85 -38.02
C LEU A 289 -4.80 -21.42 -38.61
N SER A 290 -3.71 -21.32 -37.87
CA SER A 290 -2.39 -21.73 -38.36
C SER A 290 -2.17 -23.27 -38.34
N GLY A 291 -3.19 -24.10 -38.25
CA GLY A 291 -3.13 -25.56 -38.32
C GLY A 291 -2.08 -26.17 -37.39
N MET A 292 -1.03 -26.75 -37.90
CA MET A 292 0.05 -27.38 -37.11
C MET A 292 0.73 -26.43 -36.11
N VAL A 293 0.69 -25.11 -36.31
CA VAL A 293 1.27 -24.15 -35.37
C VAL A 293 0.38 -24.01 -34.14
N ALA A 294 -0.93 -23.94 -34.30
CA ALA A 294 -1.89 -23.86 -33.21
C ALA A 294 -1.88 -25.17 -32.37
N GLU A 295 -1.79 -26.34 -33.02
CA GLU A 295 -1.69 -27.62 -32.32
C GLU A 295 -0.38 -27.75 -31.52
N ARG A 296 0.77 -27.40 -32.13
CA ARG A 296 2.05 -27.41 -31.42
C ARG A 296 2.07 -26.47 -30.20
N ARG A 297 1.38 -25.33 -30.31
CA ARG A 297 1.23 -24.41 -29.20
C ARG A 297 0.33 -25.00 -28.09
N ALA A 298 -0.78 -25.65 -28.47
CA ALA A 298 -1.63 -26.33 -27.51
C ALA A 298 -0.90 -27.49 -26.83
N ASP A 299 -0.07 -28.25 -27.56
CA ASP A 299 0.85 -29.25 -26.99
C ASP A 299 1.81 -28.62 -25.95
N LEU A 300 2.41 -27.48 -26.29
CA LEU A 300 3.26 -26.75 -25.37
C LEU A 300 2.51 -26.39 -24.08
N VAL A 301 1.26 -25.93 -24.19
CA VAL A 301 0.44 -25.58 -23.02
C VAL A 301 0.17 -26.81 -22.16
N VAL A 302 -0.29 -27.93 -22.75
CA VAL A 302 -0.53 -29.18 -22.01
C VAL A 302 0.73 -29.69 -21.35
N ASN A 303 1.86 -29.75 -22.07
CA ASN A 303 3.14 -30.19 -21.51
C ASN A 303 3.65 -29.29 -20.40
N SER A 304 3.39 -27.98 -20.49
CA SER A 304 3.78 -27.03 -19.43
C SER A 304 2.93 -27.23 -18.18
N ILE A 305 1.65 -27.52 -18.29
CA ILE A 305 0.81 -27.88 -17.15
C ILE A 305 1.36 -29.12 -16.46
N LEU A 306 1.62 -30.19 -17.22
CA LEU A 306 2.17 -31.45 -16.67
C LEU A 306 3.57 -31.26 -16.03
N LYS A 307 4.32 -30.23 -16.46
CA LYS A 307 5.65 -29.91 -15.91
C LYS A 307 5.59 -29.12 -14.60
N TYR A 308 4.67 -28.16 -14.51
CA TYR A 308 4.68 -27.15 -13.44
C TYR A 308 3.57 -27.35 -12.40
N VAL A 309 2.55 -28.15 -12.69
CA VAL A 309 1.48 -28.48 -11.76
C VAL A 309 1.79 -29.81 -11.10
N THR A 310 1.63 -29.88 -9.79
CA THR A 310 1.99 -31.07 -9.01
C THR A 310 1.04 -32.23 -9.27
N ASP A 311 -0.26 -31.98 -9.31
CA ASP A 311 -1.30 -32.96 -9.56
C ASP A 311 -2.38 -32.36 -10.48
N ILE A 312 -2.54 -32.94 -11.68
CA ILE A 312 -3.53 -32.50 -12.64
C ILE A 312 -4.97 -32.79 -12.17
N ASP A 313 -5.14 -33.82 -11.32
CA ASP A 313 -6.45 -34.20 -10.81
C ASP A 313 -6.97 -33.24 -9.72
N GLU A 314 -6.12 -32.43 -9.13
CA GLU A 314 -6.48 -31.41 -8.16
C GLU A 314 -6.60 -30.00 -8.79
N VAL A 315 -6.36 -29.89 -10.10
CA VAL A 315 -6.43 -28.60 -10.80
C VAL A 315 -7.87 -28.08 -10.86
N LYS A 316 -7.99 -26.80 -10.50
CA LYS A 316 -9.15 -25.95 -10.76
C LYS A 316 -8.66 -24.73 -11.51
N GLY A 317 -8.67 -24.83 -12.85
CA GLY A 317 -7.94 -23.92 -13.73
C GLY A 317 -8.82 -22.94 -14.49
N LEU A 318 -8.29 -21.72 -14.70
CA LEU A 318 -8.84 -20.74 -15.64
C LEU A 318 -7.82 -20.48 -16.75
N GLY A 319 -8.26 -20.53 -18.01
CA GLY A 319 -7.46 -20.19 -19.19
C GLY A 319 -7.97 -18.94 -19.89
N PHE A 320 -7.18 -17.88 -19.94
CA PHE A 320 -7.54 -16.61 -20.59
C PHE A 320 -7.11 -16.62 -22.06
N CYS A 321 -8.09 -16.63 -22.97
CA CYS A 321 -7.91 -16.76 -24.41
C CYS A 321 -8.07 -15.43 -25.16
N ALA A 322 -7.55 -15.38 -26.39
CA ALA A 322 -7.60 -14.19 -27.24
C ALA A 322 -8.98 -13.95 -27.90
N SER A 323 -9.72 -15.03 -28.19
CA SER A 323 -11.02 -14.97 -28.84
C SER A 323 -11.89 -16.16 -28.42
N ILE A 324 -13.18 -16.12 -28.80
CA ILE A 324 -14.13 -17.19 -28.54
C ILE A 324 -13.68 -18.47 -29.23
N GLU A 325 -13.22 -18.37 -30.48
CA GLU A 325 -12.70 -19.49 -31.26
C GLU A 325 -11.48 -20.11 -30.56
N HIS A 326 -10.59 -19.28 -30.02
CA HIS A 326 -9.43 -19.76 -29.27
C HIS A 326 -9.84 -20.49 -27.98
N ALA A 327 -10.81 -19.97 -27.23
CA ALA A 327 -11.32 -20.65 -26.03
C ALA A 327 -11.95 -22.01 -26.34
N ARG A 328 -12.76 -22.09 -27.42
CA ARG A 328 -13.37 -23.34 -27.89
C ARG A 328 -12.33 -24.35 -28.41
N PHE A 329 -11.34 -23.86 -29.15
CA PHE A 329 -10.21 -24.66 -29.61
C PHE A 329 -9.46 -25.30 -28.44
N MET A 330 -9.06 -24.50 -27.44
CA MET A 330 -8.34 -25.00 -26.27
C MET A 330 -9.15 -26.00 -25.45
N ALA A 331 -10.45 -25.74 -25.22
CA ALA A 331 -11.31 -26.64 -24.49
C ALA A 331 -11.44 -27.99 -25.21
N ASN A 332 -11.64 -27.98 -26.52
CA ASN A 332 -11.71 -29.22 -27.33
C ASN A 332 -10.37 -29.96 -27.31
N TYR A 333 -9.26 -29.25 -27.46
CA TYR A 333 -7.92 -29.84 -27.45
C TYR A 333 -7.62 -30.52 -26.12
N PHE A 334 -7.95 -29.91 -25.02
CA PHE A 334 -7.77 -30.47 -23.69
C PHE A 334 -8.61 -31.72 -23.45
N ASN A 335 -9.88 -31.69 -23.89
CA ASN A 335 -10.77 -32.84 -23.83
C ASN A 335 -10.23 -34.03 -24.62
N THR A 336 -9.65 -33.82 -25.80
CA THR A 336 -9.05 -34.91 -26.62
C THR A 336 -7.79 -35.47 -26.01
N HIS A 337 -7.13 -34.72 -25.10
CA HIS A 337 -5.95 -35.16 -24.35
C HIS A 337 -6.27 -35.63 -22.91
N GLY A 338 -7.53 -35.92 -22.62
CA GLY A 338 -7.96 -36.49 -21.35
C GLY A 338 -8.02 -35.49 -20.19
N ILE A 339 -8.01 -34.17 -20.46
CA ILE A 339 -8.16 -33.11 -19.46
C ILE A 339 -9.56 -32.49 -19.62
N PRO A 340 -10.56 -32.92 -18.82
CA PRO A 340 -11.93 -32.43 -18.95
C PRO A 340 -12.00 -30.90 -18.78
N SER A 341 -12.53 -30.24 -19.81
CA SER A 341 -12.52 -28.77 -19.89
C SER A 341 -13.74 -28.24 -20.65
N MET A 342 -14.06 -26.97 -20.38
CA MET A 342 -15.12 -26.29 -21.14
C MET A 342 -14.73 -24.84 -21.47
N ALA A 343 -15.39 -24.29 -22.50
CA ALA A 343 -15.27 -22.88 -22.84
C ALA A 343 -16.53 -22.12 -22.40
N LEU A 344 -16.36 -20.96 -21.82
CA LEU A 344 -17.43 -20.01 -21.52
C LEU A 344 -17.24 -18.73 -22.34
N THR A 345 -18.34 -18.30 -22.97
CA THR A 345 -18.33 -17.14 -23.85
C THR A 345 -19.37 -16.10 -23.40
N GLY A 346 -19.41 -14.93 -24.07
CA GLY A 346 -20.41 -13.88 -23.81
C GLY A 346 -21.83 -14.36 -23.97
N ASP A 347 -22.02 -15.33 -24.86
CA ASP A 347 -23.32 -15.91 -25.22
C ASP A 347 -23.79 -17.01 -24.24
N SER A 348 -22.92 -17.45 -23.31
CA SER A 348 -23.27 -18.46 -22.30
C SER A 348 -24.31 -17.92 -21.31
N SER A 349 -25.35 -18.72 -21.06
CA SER A 349 -26.43 -18.37 -20.12
C SER A 349 -25.92 -18.35 -18.66
N ASP A 350 -26.67 -17.71 -17.76
CA ASP A 350 -26.34 -17.67 -16.33
C ASP A 350 -26.38 -19.09 -15.72
N GLU A 351 -27.26 -19.94 -16.21
CA GLU A 351 -27.34 -21.34 -15.78
C GLU A 351 -26.08 -22.12 -16.20
N GLU A 352 -25.58 -21.91 -17.43
CA GLU A 352 -24.33 -22.52 -17.89
C GLU A 352 -23.12 -22.03 -17.08
N ARG A 353 -23.08 -20.75 -16.74
CA ARG A 353 -22.01 -20.16 -15.90
C ARG A 353 -22.01 -20.73 -14.49
N SER A 354 -23.21 -20.84 -13.88
CA SER A 354 -23.35 -21.42 -12.54
C SER A 354 -22.98 -22.90 -12.54
N THR A 355 -23.46 -23.68 -13.56
CA THR A 355 -23.13 -25.09 -13.72
C THR A 355 -21.63 -25.30 -13.94
N ALA A 356 -20.97 -24.47 -14.75
CA ALA A 356 -19.54 -24.53 -14.99
C ALA A 356 -18.74 -24.34 -13.67
N LYS A 357 -19.15 -23.37 -12.83
CA LYS A 357 -18.55 -23.18 -11.52
C LYS A 357 -18.65 -24.44 -10.66
N GLN A 358 -19.85 -25.02 -10.54
CA GLN A 358 -20.07 -26.23 -9.76
C GLN A 358 -19.23 -27.41 -10.25
N ARG A 359 -19.15 -27.61 -11.55
CA ARG A 359 -18.37 -28.68 -12.20
C ARG A 359 -16.87 -28.49 -12.00
N LEU A 360 -16.35 -27.25 -11.99
CA LEU A 360 -14.95 -26.96 -11.68
C LEU A 360 -14.64 -27.22 -10.22
N VAL A 361 -15.49 -26.77 -9.30
CA VAL A 361 -15.29 -26.95 -7.86
C VAL A 361 -15.38 -28.42 -7.47
N SER A 362 -16.34 -29.18 -8.04
CA SER A 362 -16.47 -30.62 -7.83
C SER A 362 -15.35 -31.45 -8.47
N GLY A 363 -14.55 -30.88 -9.37
CA GLY A 363 -13.50 -31.58 -10.10
C GLY A 363 -14.00 -32.42 -11.27
N GLU A 364 -15.25 -32.25 -11.71
CA GLU A 364 -15.76 -32.86 -12.93
C GLU A 364 -15.05 -32.32 -14.19
N ILE A 365 -14.69 -31.04 -14.16
CA ILE A 365 -13.81 -30.41 -15.15
C ILE A 365 -12.60 -29.82 -14.48
N ARG A 366 -11.47 -29.73 -15.20
CA ARG A 366 -10.20 -29.20 -14.70
C ARG A 366 -9.97 -27.76 -15.11
N PHE A 367 -10.44 -27.38 -16.30
CA PHE A 367 -10.23 -26.00 -16.82
C PHE A 367 -11.52 -25.42 -17.40
N ILE A 368 -11.66 -24.11 -17.18
CA ILE A 368 -12.60 -23.26 -17.89
C ILE A 368 -11.80 -22.27 -18.74
N PHE A 369 -11.99 -22.31 -20.06
CA PHE A 369 -11.37 -21.35 -20.98
C PHE A 369 -12.32 -20.18 -21.24
N VAL A 370 -11.83 -18.96 -21.06
CA VAL A 370 -12.64 -17.74 -21.13
C VAL A 370 -11.95 -16.66 -21.99
N VAL A 371 -12.76 -15.74 -22.48
CA VAL A 371 -12.25 -14.51 -23.12
C VAL A 371 -12.44 -13.37 -22.11
N ASP A 372 -13.11 -12.32 -22.32
CA ASP A 372 -13.20 -11.17 -21.41
C ASP A 372 -14.27 -11.31 -20.29
N ILE A 373 -15.02 -12.44 -20.22
CA ILE A 373 -16.20 -12.59 -19.35
C ILE A 373 -15.85 -12.69 -17.86
N TYR A 374 -14.74 -13.33 -17.53
CA TYR A 374 -14.30 -13.55 -16.16
C TYR A 374 -13.35 -12.47 -15.64
N ASN A 375 -13.17 -11.37 -16.40
CA ASN A 375 -12.42 -10.22 -15.89
C ASN A 375 -13.14 -9.59 -14.69
N GLU A 376 -14.49 -9.71 -14.60
CA GLU A 376 -15.31 -9.17 -13.53
C GLU A 376 -16.50 -10.10 -13.19
N GLY A 377 -16.90 -10.15 -11.91
CA GLY A 377 -18.19 -10.69 -11.45
C GLY A 377 -18.29 -12.19 -11.17
N VAL A 378 -17.36 -13.06 -11.56
CA VAL A 378 -17.39 -14.47 -11.16
C VAL A 378 -16.39 -14.74 -10.06
N ASP A 379 -16.88 -15.29 -8.97
CA ASP A 379 -16.10 -15.62 -7.78
C ASP A 379 -15.97 -17.14 -7.63
N ILE A 380 -14.74 -17.63 -7.85
CA ILE A 380 -14.38 -19.02 -7.62
C ILE A 380 -13.07 -19.03 -6.81
N PRO A 381 -13.13 -18.89 -5.47
CA PRO A 381 -11.94 -18.86 -4.63
C PRO A 381 -11.05 -20.09 -4.76
N GLU A 382 -11.65 -21.24 -5.11
CA GLU A 382 -10.99 -22.54 -5.24
C GLU A 382 -10.06 -22.63 -6.46
N VAL A 383 -10.08 -21.66 -7.39
CA VAL A 383 -9.15 -21.62 -8.53
C VAL A 383 -7.71 -21.60 -8.03
N ASN A 384 -6.94 -22.62 -8.40
CA ASN A 384 -5.54 -22.82 -8.01
C ASN A 384 -4.56 -22.77 -9.19
N THR A 385 -5.05 -22.65 -10.42
CA THR A 385 -4.23 -22.59 -11.63
C THR A 385 -4.78 -21.56 -12.61
N VAL A 386 -3.91 -20.70 -13.14
CA VAL A 386 -4.26 -19.68 -14.15
C VAL A 386 -3.32 -19.79 -15.34
N LEU A 387 -3.88 -19.81 -16.54
CA LEU A 387 -3.15 -19.84 -17.81
C LEU A 387 -3.38 -18.52 -18.56
N PHE A 388 -2.32 -17.76 -18.78
CA PHE A 388 -2.33 -16.60 -19.68
C PHE A 388 -1.95 -17.06 -21.08
N LEU A 389 -2.96 -17.38 -21.88
CA LEU A 389 -2.80 -17.91 -23.24
C LEU A 389 -2.79 -16.80 -24.31
N ARG A 390 -2.83 -15.57 -23.89
CA ARG A 390 -2.69 -14.39 -24.72
C ARG A 390 -1.82 -13.33 -24.04
N PRO A 391 -1.14 -12.45 -24.77
CA PRO A 391 -0.57 -11.27 -24.15
C PRO A 391 -1.69 -10.41 -23.54
N THR A 392 -1.49 -9.96 -22.32
CA THR A 392 -2.42 -9.04 -21.64
C THR A 392 -1.77 -7.68 -21.60
N GLU A 393 -2.21 -6.77 -22.46
CA GLU A 393 -1.58 -5.47 -22.69
C GLU A 393 -1.89 -4.48 -21.58
N SER A 394 -3.06 -4.61 -20.93
CA SER A 394 -3.48 -3.77 -19.80
C SER A 394 -3.04 -4.40 -18.49
N LEU A 395 -2.25 -3.65 -17.70
CA LEU A 395 -1.89 -4.05 -16.34
C LEU A 395 -3.14 -4.29 -15.48
N THR A 396 -4.16 -3.45 -15.64
CA THR A 396 -5.46 -3.60 -14.95
C THR A 396 -6.09 -4.96 -15.21
N VAL A 397 -6.21 -5.34 -16.48
CA VAL A 397 -6.79 -6.65 -16.87
C VAL A 397 -5.92 -7.79 -16.32
N PHE A 398 -4.60 -7.68 -16.41
CA PHE A 398 -3.68 -8.68 -15.89
C PHE A 398 -3.87 -8.88 -14.37
N LEU A 399 -3.90 -7.80 -13.59
CA LEU A 399 -4.07 -7.87 -12.14
C LEU A 399 -5.47 -8.36 -11.73
N GLN A 400 -6.51 -8.01 -12.50
CA GLN A 400 -7.86 -8.53 -12.29
C GLN A 400 -7.94 -10.03 -12.54
N GLN A 401 -7.38 -10.51 -13.64
CA GLN A 401 -7.33 -11.93 -14.00
C GLN A 401 -6.51 -12.73 -12.99
N LEU A 402 -5.33 -12.24 -12.62
CA LEU A 402 -4.49 -12.84 -11.59
C LEU A 402 -5.19 -12.88 -10.22
N GLY A 403 -5.84 -11.79 -9.85
CA GLY A 403 -6.56 -11.64 -8.58
C GLY A 403 -7.71 -12.64 -8.39
N ARG A 404 -8.25 -13.20 -9.47
CA ARG A 404 -9.28 -14.26 -9.38
C ARG A 404 -8.74 -15.52 -8.73
N GLY A 405 -7.51 -15.88 -9.05
CA GLY A 405 -6.85 -17.05 -8.48
C GLY A 405 -6.13 -16.80 -7.16
N LEU A 406 -6.06 -15.55 -6.66
CA LEU A 406 -5.33 -15.24 -5.43
C LEU A 406 -6.20 -15.25 -4.18
N ARG A 407 -7.51 -15.49 -4.27
CA ARG A 407 -8.38 -15.59 -3.11
C ARG A 407 -8.02 -16.79 -2.25
N LEU A 408 -8.15 -16.60 -0.94
CA LEU A 408 -7.97 -17.69 0.01
C LEU A 408 -9.14 -18.67 -0.12
N ALA A 409 -8.85 -19.96 -0.12
CA ALA A 409 -9.83 -21.04 -0.08
C ALA A 409 -9.30 -22.18 0.79
N GLU A 410 -10.20 -22.99 1.31
CA GLU A 410 -9.84 -24.20 2.05
C GLU A 410 -9.05 -25.17 1.15
N ASN A 411 -7.98 -25.76 1.65
CA ASN A 411 -7.08 -26.68 0.92
C ASN A 411 -6.33 -26.05 -0.27
N LYS A 412 -6.22 -24.72 -0.33
CA LYS A 412 -5.48 -24.02 -1.36
C LYS A 412 -4.25 -23.34 -0.75
N GLU A 413 -3.06 -23.87 -1.03
CA GLU A 413 -1.80 -23.36 -0.51
C GLU A 413 -1.27 -22.16 -1.31
N CYS A 414 -1.36 -22.24 -2.64
CA CYS A 414 -0.89 -21.20 -3.57
C CYS A 414 -1.65 -21.21 -4.89
N LEU A 415 -1.42 -20.18 -5.69
CA LEU A 415 -1.88 -20.12 -7.08
C LEU A 415 -0.72 -20.44 -8.03
N THR A 416 -0.89 -21.41 -8.92
CA THR A 416 0.04 -21.67 -10.03
C THR A 416 -0.35 -20.81 -11.23
N VAL A 417 0.58 -20.04 -11.75
CA VAL A 417 0.39 -19.15 -12.91
C VAL A 417 1.33 -19.58 -14.03
N LEU A 418 0.78 -19.91 -15.19
CA LEU A 418 1.56 -20.17 -16.40
C LEU A 418 1.29 -19.04 -17.40
N ASP A 419 2.31 -18.26 -17.70
CA ASP A 419 2.24 -17.13 -18.63
C ASP A 419 3.10 -17.45 -19.86
N PHE A 420 2.46 -17.58 -21.02
CA PHE A 420 3.10 -17.96 -22.28
C PHE A 420 3.67 -16.71 -22.97
N ILE A 421 4.98 -16.52 -22.82
CA ILE A 421 5.73 -15.33 -23.22
C ILE A 421 6.39 -15.56 -24.59
N GLY A 422 5.82 -14.96 -25.63
CA GLY A 422 6.41 -14.90 -26.98
C GLY A 422 7.26 -13.64 -27.19
N GLN A 423 7.86 -13.56 -28.39
CA GLN A 423 8.56 -12.36 -28.82
C GLN A 423 7.53 -11.24 -29.03
N ALA A 424 7.47 -10.30 -28.10
CA ALA A 424 6.45 -9.27 -28.08
C ALA A 424 6.79 -8.05 -28.96
N ASN A 425 5.75 -7.28 -29.31
CA ASN A 425 5.92 -5.95 -29.91
C ASN A 425 6.70 -5.04 -28.95
N LYS A 426 7.52 -4.11 -29.47
CA LYS A 426 8.31 -3.15 -28.69
C LYS A 426 7.48 -2.25 -27.76
N LYS A 427 6.19 -2.08 -28.06
CA LYS A 427 5.24 -1.30 -27.27
C LYS A 427 4.65 -2.06 -26.08
N TYR A 428 4.89 -3.38 -25.97
CA TYR A 428 4.43 -4.16 -24.84
C TYR A 428 5.30 -3.88 -23.60
N ASN A 429 4.69 -3.60 -22.47
CA ASN A 429 5.39 -3.16 -21.26
C ASN A 429 5.59 -4.31 -20.26
N PHE A 430 6.63 -5.09 -20.42
CA PHE A 430 7.01 -6.13 -19.45
C PHE A 430 7.50 -5.55 -18.12
N GLU A 431 8.15 -4.39 -18.14
CA GLU A 431 8.68 -3.77 -16.91
C GLU A 431 7.56 -3.49 -15.92
N GLU A 432 6.49 -2.85 -16.38
CA GLU A 432 5.31 -2.53 -15.55
C GLU A 432 4.62 -3.80 -15.04
N LYS A 433 4.45 -4.81 -15.92
CA LYS A 433 3.85 -6.10 -15.57
C LYS A 433 4.59 -6.80 -14.43
N PHE A 434 5.91 -6.91 -14.53
CA PHE A 434 6.71 -7.57 -13.48
C PHE A 434 6.90 -6.70 -12.24
N ALA A 435 7.02 -5.39 -12.39
CA ALA A 435 7.08 -4.47 -11.26
C ALA A 435 5.84 -4.58 -10.35
N ALA A 436 4.66 -4.80 -10.94
CA ALA A 436 3.41 -4.95 -10.19
C ALA A 436 3.32 -6.26 -9.37
N LEU A 437 4.15 -7.25 -9.66
CA LEU A 437 4.25 -8.51 -8.92
C LEU A 437 5.26 -8.48 -7.76
N LEU A 438 6.10 -7.45 -7.69
CA LEU A 438 7.18 -7.36 -6.72
C LEU A 438 6.77 -6.48 -5.54
N SER A 439 7.19 -6.88 -4.35
CA SER A 439 7.15 -6.00 -3.17
C SER A 439 8.04 -4.79 -3.42
N ASN A 440 7.81 -3.70 -2.69
CA ASN A 440 8.60 -2.49 -2.83
C ASN A 440 10.10 -2.80 -2.88
N THR A 441 10.68 -2.75 -4.07
CA THR A 441 12.09 -3.06 -4.31
C THR A 441 12.84 -1.84 -4.83
N THR A 442 14.14 -1.78 -4.50
CA THR A 442 15.09 -0.81 -5.07
C THR A 442 15.74 -1.30 -6.34
N HIS A 443 15.53 -2.57 -6.67
CA HIS A 443 16.13 -3.19 -7.83
C HIS A 443 15.27 -2.94 -9.07
N SER A 444 15.92 -2.75 -10.21
CA SER A 444 15.22 -2.73 -11.50
C SER A 444 14.67 -4.13 -11.79
N VAL A 445 13.57 -4.20 -12.55
CA VAL A 445 13.00 -5.49 -12.99
C VAL A 445 14.02 -6.33 -13.74
N SER A 446 14.89 -5.70 -14.54
CA SER A 446 16.00 -6.39 -15.23
C SER A 446 16.98 -7.04 -14.27
N ARG A 447 17.24 -6.43 -13.11
CA ARG A 447 18.07 -7.02 -12.06
C ARG A 447 17.35 -8.15 -11.35
N GLU A 448 16.09 -7.97 -11.02
CA GLU A 448 15.26 -9.00 -10.39
C GLU A 448 15.21 -10.28 -11.26
N ILE A 449 15.05 -10.14 -12.59
CA ILE A 449 15.08 -11.28 -13.52
C ILE A 449 16.42 -12.01 -13.48
N LYS A 450 17.54 -11.28 -13.40
CA LYS A 450 18.90 -11.86 -13.36
C LYS A 450 19.22 -12.53 -12.03
N GLU A 451 18.71 -12.00 -10.93
CA GLU A 451 18.93 -12.47 -9.55
C GLU A 451 17.87 -13.46 -9.05
N GLY A 452 16.84 -13.77 -9.87
CA GLY A 452 15.79 -14.75 -9.55
C GLY A 452 14.64 -14.17 -8.73
N PHE A 453 14.27 -12.91 -8.93
CA PHE A 453 13.11 -12.26 -8.31
C PHE A 453 13.14 -12.29 -6.76
N VAL A 454 14.24 -11.84 -6.20
CA VAL A 454 14.48 -11.81 -4.74
C VAL A 454 13.44 -10.97 -3.99
N SER A 455 12.86 -9.96 -4.65
CA SER A 455 11.85 -9.06 -4.08
C SER A 455 10.41 -9.55 -4.28
N ALA A 456 10.18 -10.81 -4.64
CA ALA A 456 8.83 -11.37 -4.68
C ALA A 456 8.18 -11.35 -3.28
N PRO A 457 6.84 -11.20 -3.18
CA PRO A 457 6.12 -11.25 -1.91
C PRO A 457 6.37 -12.57 -1.16
N LYS A 458 6.21 -12.55 0.15
CA LYS A 458 6.46 -13.73 1.00
C LYS A 458 5.65 -14.95 0.54
N GLY A 459 6.35 -16.08 0.35
CA GLY A 459 5.78 -17.32 -0.14
C GLY A 459 5.53 -17.36 -1.64
N CYS A 460 5.75 -16.28 -2.36
CA CYS A 460 5.67 -16.25 -3.81
C CYS A 460 6.98 -16.69 -4.46
N TYR A 461 6.84 -17.26 -5.65
CA TYR A 461 7.96 -17.67 -6.49
C TYR A 461 7.73 -17.23 -7.93
N ILE A 462 8.73 -16.63 -8.56
CA ILE A 462 8.68 -16.23 -9.97
C ILE A 462 9.87 -16.84 -10.70
N GLN A 463 9.60 -17.57 -11.77
CA GLN A 463 10.61 -18.16 -12.63
C GLN A 463 10.27 -17.93 -14.10
N LEU A 464 11.23 -17.45 -14.86
CA LEU A 464 11.13 -17.36 -16.32
C LEU A 464 12.01 -18.44 -16.95
N GLU A 465 11.50 -19.13 -17.98
CA GLU A 465 12.34 -19.96 -18.82
C GLU A 465 13.40 -19.10 -19.51
N LYS A 466 14.56 -19.68 -19.79
CA LYS A 466 15.75 -18.95 -20.26
C LYS A 466 15.49 -18.07 -21.50
N ILE A 467 14.68 -18.57 -22.44
CA ILE A 467 14.34 -17.82 -23.67
C ILE A 467 13.28 -16.76 -23.37
N ALA A 468 12.27 -17.07 -22.55
CA ALA A 468 11.27 -16.09 -22.10
C ALA A 468 11.95 -14.94 -21.33
N ALA A 469 12.89 -15.25 -20.41
CA ALA A 469 13.68 -14.24 -19.71
C ALA A 469 14.46 -13.35 -20.69
N LYS A 470 15.02 -13.94 -21.76
CA LYS A 470 15.69 -13.16 -22.80
C LYS A 470 14.73 -12.24 -23.54
N TYR A 471 13.55 -12.71 -23.94
CA TYR A 471 12.54 -11.86 -24.62
C TYR A 471 12.12 -10.68 -23.73
N VAL A 472 11.92 -10.92 -22.45
CA VAL A 472 11.59 -9.87 -21.47
C VAL A 472 12.73 -8.88 -21.31
N LEU A 473 13.96 -9.37 -21.12
CA LEU A 473 15.13 -8.51 -20.97
C LEU A 473 15.44 -7.70 -22.23
N ASP A 474 15.30 -8.28 -23.42
CA ASP A 474 15.49 -7.58 -24.69
C ASP A 474 14.43 -6.46 -24.89
N ASN A 475 13.19 -6.70 -24.45
CA ASN A 475 12.13 -5.69 -24.45
C ASN A 475 12.41 -4.58 -23.44
N ILE A 476 12.80 -4.93 -22.21
CA ILE A 476 13.14 -3.95 -21.14
C ILE A 476 14.44 -3.22 -21.46
N SER A 477 15.47 -3.87 -22.02
CA SER A 477 16.75 -3.23 -22.34
C SER A 477 16.66 -2.23 -23.49
N ALA A 478 15.62 -2.34 -24.31
CA ALA A 478 15.23 -1.24 -25.20
C ALA A 478 14.75 0.00 -24.42
N SER A 479 14.51 -0.10 -23.11
CA SER A 479 14.14 0.97 -22.18
C SER A 479 15.04 0.98 -20.92
N TYR A 480 16.27 1.41 -21.02
CA TYR A 480 17.20 2.19 -20.14
C TYR A 480 17.69 1.73 -18.75
N ASP A 481 19.00 2.01 -18.51
CA ASP A 481 19.75 1.72 -17.28
C ASP A 481 20.14 3.00 -16.47
N ARG A 482 19.90 2.98 -15.13
CA ARG A 482 20.40 3.85 -14.03
C ARG A 482 20.18 5.38 -14.14
N THR A 483 21.21 6.22 -13.81
CA THR A 483 21.11 7.70 -13.86
C THR A 483 20.84 8.18 -15.28
N SER A 484 21.39 7.50 -16.27
CA SER A 484 21.07 7.65 -17.68
C SER A 484 19.58 7.36 -17.96
N GLY A 485 18.96 6.42 -17.24
CA GLY A 485 17.53 6.13 -17.33
C GLY A 485 16.64 7.27 -16.80
N LEU A 486 17.01 7.90 -15.69
CA LEU A 486 16.30 9.08 -15.19
C LEU A 486 16.43 10.26 -16.16
N VAL A 487 17.64 10.46 -16.72
CA VAL A 487 17.89 11.51 -17.71
C VAL A 487 17.07 11.27 -18.98
N ALA A 488 17.05 10.05 -19.51
CA ALA A 488 16.27 9.72 -20.69
C ALA A 488 14.75 9.85 -20.46
N ARG A 489 14.25 9.40 -19.31
CA ARG A 489 12.84 9.58 -18.90
C ARG A 489 12.47 11.06 -18.76
N ALA A 490 13.37 11.89 -18.25
CA ALA A 490 13.14 13.33 -18.18
C ALA A 490 13.12 13.98 -19.57
N ALA A 491 14.02 13.55 -20.47
CA ALA A 491 14.10 14.06 -21.84
C ALA A 491 12.86 13.76 -22.69
N SER A 492 12.25 12.56 -22.53
CA SER A 492 11.06 12.15 -23.30
C SER A 492 9.74 12.38 -22.55
N PHE A 493 9.78 12.81 -21.30
CA PHE A 493 8.62 12.82 -20.39
C PHE A 493 7.38 13.51 -21.00
N THR A 494 7.54 14.72 -21.51
CA THR A 494 6.44 15.51 -22.06
C THR A 494 5.87 14.90 -23.34
N GLU A 495 6.73 14.32 -24.19
CA GLU A 495 6.28 13.63 -25.41
C GLU A 495 5.55 12.33 -25.10
N ASP A 496 6.05 11.55 -24.13
CA ASP A 496 5.49 10.26 -23.76
C ASP A 496 4.18 10.38 -22.98
N THR A 497 4.02 11.44 -22.15
CA THR A 497 2.92 11.55 -21.19
C THR A 497 1.90 12.63 -21.52
N GLY A 498 2.30 13.65 -22.31
CA GLY A 498 1.52 14.86 -22.54
C GLY A 498 1.44 15.81 -21.32
N LEU A 499 2.14 15.49 -20.22
CA LEU A 499 2.19 16.28 -19.01
C LEU A 499 3.41 17.19 -19.00
N PRO A 500 3.37 18.38 -18.37
CA PRO A 500 4.55 19.19 -18.17
C PRO A 500 5.54 18.47 -17.25
N LEU A 501 6.84 18.55 -17.59
CA LEU A 501 7.91 17.98 -16.77
C LEU A 501 8.08 18.82 -15.51
N THR A 502 7.43 18.42 -14.43
CA THR A 502 7.61 18.95 -13.08
C THR A 502 8.07 17.85 -12.14
N LEU A 503 8.65 18.20 -11.00
CA LEU A 503 9.06 17.23 -10.00
C LEU A 503 7.91 16.30 -9.60
N GLY A 504 6.74 16.87 -9.27
CA GLY A 504 5.56 16.12 -8.86
C GLY A 504 5.08 15.18 -9.96
N ASN A 505 4.87 15.67 -11.18
CA ASN A 505 4.41 14.86 -12.31
C ASN A 505 5.39 13.71 -12.63
N PHE A 506 6.69 14.00 -12.56
CA PHE A 506 7.73 13.00 -12.83
C PHE A 506 7.75 11.90 -11.77
N LEU A 507 7.71 12.26 -10.49
CA LEU A 507 7.68 11.30 -9.38
C LEU A 507 6.40 10.46 -9.38
N ASP A 508 5.25 11.09 -9.61
CA ASP A 508 3.95 10.41 -9.58
C ASP A 508 3.78 9.48 -10.78
N TYR A 509 4.15 9.92 -11.98
CA TYR A 509 4.03 9.08 -13.17
C TYR A 509 4.89 7.81 -13.10
N TYR A 510 6.13 7.94 -12.62
CA TYR A 510 7.03 6.79 -12.49
C TYR A 510 6.98 6.12 -11.12
N HIS A 511 6.06 6.51 -10.24
CA HIS A 511 5.91 6.00 -8.86
C HIS A 511 7.22 6.02 -8.07
N LEU A 512 7.98 7.10 -8.19
CA LEU A 512 9.29 7.24 -7.58
C LEU A 512 9.20 7.91 -6.20
N ASP A 513 9.95 7.38 -5.25
CA ASP A 513 10.27 8.13 -4.03
C ASP A 513 11.22 9.30 -4.39
N PRO A 514 11.04 10.51 -3.87
CA PRO A 514 11.93 11.64 -4.15
C PRO A 514 13.42 11.32 -3.95
N ARG A 515 13.74 10.46 -3.00
CA ARG A 515 15.11 10.00 -2.72
C ARG A 515 15.72 9.21 -3.87
N ALA A 516 14.94 8.68 -4.81
CA ALA A 516 15.46 8.05 -6.02
C ALA A 516 16.30 9.02 -6.86
N ILE A 517 15.96 10.31 -6.82
CA ILE A 517 16.72 11.40 -7.45
C ILE A 517 17.81 11.87 -6.49
N TYR A 518 17.43 12.33 -5.31
CA TYR A 518 18.27 13.09 -4.38
C TYR A 518 19.36 12.27 -3.68
N SER A 519 19.18 10.98 -3.45
CA SER A 519 20.20 10.11 -2.86
C SER A 519 21.46 9.93 -3.75
N LYS A 520 21.35 10.27 -5.01
CA LYS A 520 22.44 10.14 -6.00
C LYS A 520 23.32 11.39 -6.11
N LYS A 521 23.21 12.32 -5.19
CA LYS A 521 23.86 13.64 -5.24
C LYS A 521 23.49 14.38 -6.55
N LEU A 522 22.22 14.34 -6.89
CA LEU A 522 21.62 14.96 -8.06
C LEU A 522 20.36 15.70 -7.59
N CYS A 523 20.15 16.92 -8.06
CA CYS A 523 18.86 17.62 -7.90
C CYS A 523 18.03 17.46 -9.18
N PHE A 524 16.72 17.70 -9.09
CA PHE A 524 15.82 17.57 -10.22
C PHE A 524 16.11 18.63 -11.31
N ALA A 525 16.45 19.85 -10.91
CA ALA A 525 16.88 20.89 -11.85
C ALA A 525 18.11 20.43 -12.67
N ARG A 526 19.11 19.84 -11.98
CA ARG A 526 20.30 19.29 -12.66
C ARG A 526 19.97 18.08 -13.53
N LEU A 527 18.98 17.27 -13.14
CA LEU A 527 18.46 16.19 -13.98
C LEU A 527 17.87 16.75 -15.29
N CYS A 528 17.06 17.81 -15.20
CA CYS A 528 16.46 18.47 -16.36
C CYS A 528 17.52 19.09 -17.30
N VAL A 529 18.59 19.71 -16.76
CA VAL A 529 19.74 20.19 -17.55
C VAL A 529 20.41 19.02 -18.30
N ARG A 530 20.68 17.92 -17.60
CA ARG A 530 21.29 16.72 -18.23
C ARG A 530 20.41 16.08 -19.30
N ALA A 531 19.10 16.24 -19.16
CA ALA A 531 18.11 15.78 -20.12
C ALA A 531 17.99 16.73 -21.34
N GLY A 532 18.63 17.89 -21.31
CA GLY A 532 18.54 18.90 -22.36
C GLY A 532 17.18 19.60 -22.44
N VAL A 533 16.39 19.56 -21.36
CA VAL A 533 15.03 20.15 -21.29
C VAL A 533 15.07 21.61 -20.84
N VAL A 534 16.09 21.97 -20.06
CA VAL A 534 16.34 23.34 -19.59
C VAL A 534 17.79 23.71 -19.78
N ASP A 535 18.08 25.02 -19.88
CA ASP A 535 19.43 25.56 -19.97
C ASP A 535 20.24 25.27 -18.70
N ASP A 536 21.56 25.24 -18.82
CA ASP A 536 22.46 25.03 -17.68
C ASP A 536 22.48 26.25 -16.76
N PHE A 537 22.68 26.00 -15.48
CA PHE A 537 22.75 27.03 -14.44
C PHE A 537 23.97 26.80 -13.51
N ALA A 538 24.40 27.85 -12.82
CA ALA A 538 25.41 27.79 -11.78
C ALA A 538 24.94 28.61 -10.59
N GLU A 539 24.75 27.96 -9.45
CA GLU A 539 24.35 28.61 -8.19
C GLU A 539 25.33 28.32 -7.07
N PRO A 540 25.60 29.31 -6.16
CA PRO A 540 26.65 29.18 -5.15
C PRO A 540 26.47 28.00 -4.19
N LEU A 541 25.21 27.68 -3.83
CA LEU A 541 24.87 26.63 -2.87
C LEU A 541 24.45 25.30 -3.50
N GLU A 542 24.73 25.08 -4.80
CA GLU A 542 24.29 23.87 -5.49
C GLU A 542 24.73 22.57 -4.78
N GLU A 543 25.99 22.48 -4.36
CA GLU A 543 26.50 21.28 -3.68
C GLU A 543 25.83 21.08 -2.30
N THR A 544 25.66 22.18 -1.55
CA THR A 544 25.07 22.16 -0.21
C THR A 544 23.61 21.75 -0.24
N LEU A 545 22.80 22.42 -1.07
CA LEU A 545 21.38 22.15 -1.21
C LEU A 545 21.10 20.76 -1.81
N THR A 546 21.90 20.34 -2.81
CA THR A 546 21.76 18.98 -3.39
C THR A 546 21.96 17.89 -2.32
N LYS A 547 22.90 18.07 -1.37
CA LYS A 547 23.06 17.16 -0.23
C LYS A 547 21.91 17.25 0.77
N ALA A 548 21.29 18.41 0.91
CA ALA A 548 20.19 18.64 1.85
C ALA A 548 18.86 18.03 1.35
N PHE A 549 18.58 18.02 0.06
CA PHE A 549 17.33 17.52 -0.51
C PHE A 549 16.97 16.11 -0.06
N ALA A 550 17.95 15.19 0.03
CA ALA A 550 17.70 13.82 0.52
C ALA A 550 17.19 13.80 1.98
N ARG A 551 17.58 14.79 2.80
CA ARG A 551 17.13 14.94 4.19
C ARG A 551 15.75 15.59 4.28
N PHE A 552 15.43 16.52 3.36
CA PHE A 552 14.09 17.09 3.24
C PHE A 552 13.08 16.11 2.66
N ALA A 553 13.51 15.20 1.80
CA ALA A 553 12.65 14.20 1.19
C ALA A 553 11.99 13.20 2.17
N VAL A 554 12.38 13.21 3.45
CA VAL A 554 11.76 12.39 4.50
C VAL A 554 10.96 13.21 5.51
N VAL A 555 10.90 14.54 5.34
CA VAL A 555 10.16 15.42 6.24
C VAL A 555 8.66 15.29 5.98
N ASP A 556 7.88 15.06 7.04
CA ASP A 556 6.45 14.80 7.00
C ASP A 556 5.66 15.51 8.12
N SER A 557 6.20 16.57 8.74
CA SER A 557 5.48 17.44 9.67
C SER A 557 4.86 18.62 8.90
N ARG A 558 3.53 18.73 8.89
CA ARG A 558 2.81 19.81 8.17
C ARG A 558 3.14 21.18 8.76
N ARG A 559 3.20 21.28 10.08
CA ARG A 559 3.50 22.53 10.76
C ARG A 559 4.87 23.06 10.38
N TRP A 560 5.89 22.20 10.39
CA TRP A 560 7.25 22.57 10.00
C TRP A 560 7.37 22.88 8.51
N ILE A 561 6.77 22.04 7.65
CA ILE A 561 6.77 22.29 6.19
C ILE A 561 6.07 23.61 5.87
N ARG A 562 4.90 23.88 6.46
CA ARG A 562 4.17 25.14 6.24
C ARG A 562 4.99 26.34 6.67
N PHE A 563 5.61 26.31 7.86
CA PHE A 563 6.53 27.33 8.30
C PHE A 563 7.65 27.59 7.28
N LEU A 564 8.26 26.52 6.74
CA LEU A 564 9.31 26.68 5.73
C LEU A 564 8.79 27.25 4.41
N LEU A 565 7.63 26.82 3.93
CA LEU A 565 7.00 27.34 2.72
C LEU A 565 6.62 28.84 2.86
N ASP A 566 6.26 29.28 4.06
CA ASP A 566 5.95 30.67 4.34
C ASP A 566 7.21 31.53 4.52
N LEU A 567 8.30 30.96 5.03
CA LEU A 567 9.56 31.64 5.32
C LEU A 567 10.47 31.77 4.10
N LEU A 568 10.67 30.67 3.34
CA LEU A 568 11.65 30.64 2.26
C LEU A 568 11.47 31.73 1.20
N PRO A 569 10.25 32.17 0.81
CA PRO A 569 10.05 33.30 -0.10
C PRO A 569 10.39 34.67 0.50
N LYS A 570 10.61 34.77 1.81
CA LYS A 570 10.75 36.04 2.55
C LYS A 570 12.08 36.13 3.30
N LEU A 571 13.03 35.26 3.02
CA LEU A 571 14.31 35.18 3.73
C LEU A 571 15.00 36.54 3.86
N ASP A 572 15.08 37.30 2.77
CA ASP A 572 15.77 38.60 2.73
C ASP A 572 15.08 39.71 3.57
N ASN A 573 13.80 39.49 3.93
CA ASN A 573 13.00 40.48 4.66
C ASN A 573 12.61 40.02 6.07
N THR A 574 13.17 38.88 6.54
CA THR A 574 12.80 38.31 7.83
C THR A 574 13.91 38.60 8.86
N ASP A 575 13.56 39.26 9.96
CA ASP A 575 14.41 39.28 11.14
C ASP A 575 14.19 37.97 11.92
N PHE A 576 15.19 37.12 11.91
CA PHE A 576 15.11 35.78 12.52
C PHE A 576 15.09 35.85 14.05
N ALA A 577 15.54 36.95 14.65
CA ALA A 577 15.49 37.19 16.08
C ALA A 577 14.08 37.49 16.61
N ASP A 578 13.22 38.03 15.74
CA ASP A 578 11.83 38.40 16.08
C ASP A 578 10.86 37.20 15.95
N LEU A 579 11.29 36.06 15.43
CA LEU A 579 10.46 34.88 15.33
C LEU A 579 10.04 34.34 16.71
N PRO A 580 8.80 33.82 16.85
CA PRO A 580 8.37 33.13 18.06
C PRO A 580 9.33 31.98 18.43
N PRO A 581 9.50 31.63 19.73
CA PRO A 581 10.47 30.60 20.15
C PRO A 581 10.32 29.25 19.43
N VAL A 582 9.11 28.83 19.12
CA VAL A 582 8.87 27.57 18.37
C VAL A 582 9.36 27.69 16.93
N GLU A 583 9.15 28.82 16.27
CA GLU A 583 9.59 29.07 14.90
C GLU A 583 11.12 29.22 14.83
N GLN A 584 11.74 29.82 15.84
CA GLN A 584 13.20 29.83 15.95
C GLN A 584 13.78 28.42 16.03
N ARG A 585 13.14 27.48 16.78
CA ARG A 585 13.54 26.08 16.78
C ARG A 585 13.31 25.41 15.44
N MET A 586 12.20 25.71 14.76
CA MET A 586 11.95 25.21 13.40
C MET A 586 13.01 25.67 12.40
N LEU A 587 13.46 26.93 12.55
CA LEU A 587 14.55 27.47 11.75
C LEU A 587 15.90 26.81 12.09
N GLN A 588 16.16 26.49 13.36
CA GLN A 588 17.33 25.71 13.76
C GLN A 588 17.32 24.30 13.18
N MET A 589 16.15 23.64 13.15
CA MET A 589 15.97 22.34 12.47
C MET A 589 16.25 22.46 10.98
N PHE A 590 15.81 23.55 10.34
CA PHE A 590 16.12 23.84 8.94
C PHE A 590 17.62 24.01 8.72
N TYR A 591 18.27 24.84 9.53
CA TYR A 591 19.69 25.12 9.44
C TYR A 591 20.53 23.82 9.56
N VAL A 592 20.29 23.00 10.57
CA VAL A 592 21.01 21.72 10.74
C VAL A 592 20.73 20.77 9.56
N THR A 593 19.55 20.86 8.96
CA THR A 593 19.20 20.04 7.79
C THR A 593 19.97 20.47 6.56
N VAL A 594 20.16 21.76 6.34
CA VAL A 594 20.91 22.27 5.17
C VAL A 594 22.41 22.08 5.36
N TRP A 595 22.98 22.58 6.46
CA TRP A 595 24.45 22.62 6.65
C TRP A 595 25.04 21.43 7.40
N GLY A 596 24.22 20.57 8.02
CA GLY A 596 24.67 19.40 8.78
C GLY A 596 25.33 19.75 10.12
N LYS A 597 25.25 20.99 10.54
CA LYS A 597 25.72 21.51 11.83
C LYS A 597 24.63 22.37 12.47
N ALA A 598 24.48 22.34 13.79
CA ALA A 598 23.55 23.21 14.50
C ALA A 598 24.16 24.60 14.68
N ALA A 599 23.31 25.64 14.63
CA ALA A 599 23.67 26.98 14.97
C ALA A 599 23.62 27.14 16.51
N GLU A 600 24.75 27.37 17.15
CA GLU A 600 24.79 27.55 18.61
C GLU A 600 24.38 28.96 19.04
N ASP A 601 24.50 29.96 18.16
CA ASP A 601 24.12 31.35 18.37
C ASP A 601 23.58 31.95 17.08
N TRP A 602 22.32 32.44 17.11
CA TRP A 602 21.64 33.06 15.95
C TRP A 602 22.16 34.45 15.62
N ASN A 603 22.74 35.13 16.59
CA ASN A 603 23.26 36.49 16.40
C ASN A 603 24.66 36.50 15.77
N ARG A 604 25.22 35.32 15.47
CA ARG A 604 26.49 35.23 14.78
C ARG A 604 26.30 35.60 13.29
N GLU A 605 27.13 36.51 12.84
CA GLU A 605 27.12 37.06 11.49
C GLU A 605 27.22 35.93 10.43
N ASP A 606 28.05 34.92 10.65
CA ASP A 606 28.22 33.76 9.76
C ASP A 606 26.96 32.89 9.62
N VAL A 607 26.11 32.79 10.61
CA VAL A 607 24.84 32.06 10.57
C VAL A 607 23.78 32.79 9.78
N LEU A 608 23.71 34.13 9.98
CA LEU A 608 22.81 35.01 9.23
C LEU A 608 23.21 35.06 7.75
N ASP A 609 24.50 35.19 7.47
CA ASP A 609 25.05 35.18 6.11
C ASP A 609 24.73 33.85 5.41
N ASP A 610 24.87 32.71 6.08
CA ASP A 610 24.48 31.39 5.56
C ASP A 610 23.00 31.37 5.13
N LEU A 611 22.09 31.93 5.94
CA LEU A 611 20.65 31.94 5.67
C LEU A 611 20.29 32.88 4.52
N TYR A 612 20.83 34.10 4.49
CA TYR A 612 20.59 35.06 3.41
C TYR A 612 21.19 34.59 2.08
N ALA A 613 22.35 33.90 2.11
CA ALA A 613 22.96 33.34 0.90
C ALA A 613 22.07 32.30 0.16
N LEU A 614 21.03 31.77 0.80
CA LEU A 614 20.06 30.92 0.10
C LEU A 614 19.35 31.65 -1.04
N SER A 615 19.12 32.94 -0.89
CA SER A 615 18.48 33.80 -1.93
C SER A 615 19.32 33.91 -3.18
N ASP A 616 20.63 33.68 -3.09
CA ASP A 616 21.56 33.66 -4.24
C ASP A 616 21.47 32.38 -5.06
N SER A 617 20.64 31.42 -4.64
CA SER A 617 20.39 30.14 -5.32
C SER A 617 18.89 29.93 -5.62
N PRO A 618 18.26 30.81 -6.44
CA PRO A 618 16.81 30.84 -6.61
C PRO A 618 16.23 29.59 -7.28
N ILE A 619 16.96 28.92 -8.18
CA ILE A 619 16.51 27.69 -8.87
C ILE A 619 16.42 26.56 -7.84
N LEU A 620 17.44 26.37 -7.03
CA LEU A 620 17.46 25.31 -6.02
C LEU A 620 16.54 25.62 -4.82
N LEU A 621 16.39 26.90 -4.47
CA LEU A 621 15.42 27.32 -3.47
C LEU A 621 13.99 27.03 -3.92
N GLY A 622 13.69 27.31 -5.20
CA GLY A 622 12.41 26.96 -5.82
C GLY A 622 12.18 25.46 -5.90
N GLU A 623 13.22 24.68 -6.17
CA GLU A 623 13.14 23.22 -6.12
C GLU A 623 12.86 22.71 -4.71
N LEU A 624 13.51 23.31 -3.68
CA LEU A 624 13.24 22.98 -2.28
C LEU A 624 11.78 23.25 -1.90
N GLN A 625 11.25 24.40 -2.30
CA GLN A 625 9.84 24.74 -2.08
C GLN A 625 8.92 23.73 -2.77
N THR A 626 9.23 23.36 -4.01
CA THR A 626 8.47 22.36 -4.76
C THR A 626 8.51 20.98 -4.08
N LEU A 627 9.68 20.56 -3.57
CA LEU A 627 9.83 19.31 -2.81
C LEU A 627 9.03 19.35 -1.52
N LEU A 628 9.11 20.43 -0.75
CA LEU A 628 8.36 20.60 0.49
C LEU A 628 6.85 20.61 0.25
N GLN A 629 6.38 21.28 -0.80
CA GLN A 629 4.96 21.25 -1.19
C GLN A 629 4.54 19.83 -1.61
N TYR A 630 5.35 19.12 -2.39
CA TYR A 630 5.10 17.74 -2.77
C TYR A 630 5.00 16.82 -1.54
N GLN A 631 5.88 16.99 -0.56
CA GLN A 631 5.81 16.24 0.69
C GLN A 631 4.57 16.59 1.50
N TYR A 632 4.26 17.90 1.64
CA TYR A 632 3.07 18.38 2.35
C TYR A 632 1.79 17.72 1.80
N ASP A 633 1.68 17.68 0.47
CA ASP A 633 0.52 17.16 -0.23
C ASP A 633 0.36 15.64 -0.07
N ARG A 634 1.40 14.93 0.30
CA ARG A 634 1.41 13.46 0.44
C ARG A 634 1.30 12.96 1.88
N ILE A 635 1.32 13.84 2.88
CA ILE A 635 1.12 13.42 4.28
C ILE A 635 -0.30 12.88 4.45
N ASP A 636 -0.43 11.60 4.78
CA ASP A 636 -1.67 10.82 4.82
C ASP A 636 -2.07 10.39 6.24
N PHE A 637 -1.61 11.12 7.25
CA PHE A 637 -1.91 10.88 8.65
C PHE A 637 -2.17 12.20 9.39
N ILE A 638 -2.78 12.11 10.57
CA ILE A 638 -2.99 13.24 11.46
C ILE A 638 -1.73 13.43 12.30
N ASP A 639 -1.09 14.58 12.17
CA ASP A 639 0.01 15.04 12.99
C ASP A 639 -0.50 16.06 14.00
N GLU A 640 -0.11 15.88 15.26
CA GLU A 640 -0.53 16.75 16.37
C GLU A 640 0.68 17.19 17.19
N PRO A 641 0.71 18.43 17.69
CA PRO A 641 1.69 18.85 18.69
C PRO A 641 1.55 18.02 19.97
N VAL A 642 2.67 17.69 20.61
CA VAL A 642 2.67 16.98 21.90
C VAL A 642 3.09 17.94 22.99
N ASP A 643 2.34 18.00 24.09
CA ASP A 643 2.72 18.74 25.28
C ASP A 643 3.91 18.06 25.99
N VAL A 644 5.05 18.67 25.84
CA VAL A 644 6.30 18.25 26.52
C VAL A 644 6.75 19.24 27.60
N GLY A 645 5.88 20.19 27.95
CA GLY A 645 6.14 21.22 28.98
C GLY A 645 6.75 22.49 28.43
N PHE A 646 6.92 22.61 27.12
CA PHE A 646 7.32 23.83 26.40
C PHE A 646 6.85 23.76 24.95
N ASP A 647 6.85 24.89 24.24
CA ASP A 647 6.46 24.95 22.83
C ASP A 647 7.48 24.19 21.95
N CYS A 648 7.19 22.93 21.67
CA CYS A 648 8.05 22.04 20.91
C CYS A 648 7.61 21.99 19.44
N PRO A 649 8.54 22.07 18.46
CA PRO A 649 8.20 21.98 17.05
C PRO A 649 7.94 20.55 16.55
N LEU A 650 8.11 19.53 17.40
CA LEU A 650 7.91 18.13 17.01
C LEU A 650 6.43 17.75 17.05
N ASP A 651 5.96 17.14 15.97
CA ASP A 651 4.60 16.65 15.84
C ASP A 651 4.56 15.12 15.94
N LEU A 652 3.51 14.61 16.55
CA LEU A 652 3.30 13.19 16.77
C LEU A 652 3.24 12.42 15.44
N HIS A 653 3.88 11.26 15.42
CA HIS A 653 3.97 10.33 14.28
C HIS A 653 4.78 10.84 13.09
N CYS A 654 5.33 12.03 13.17
CA CYS A 654 6.21 12.58 12.14
C CYS A 654 7.63 12.02 12.24
N THR A 655 8.32 12.11 11.12
CA THR A 655 9.64 11.54 10.91
C THR A 655 10.71 12.62 10.91
N TYR A 656 11.78 12.39 11.68
CA TYR A 656 12.88 13.36 11.85
C TYR A 656 14.23 12.64 11.89
N THR A 657 15.27 13.31 11.45
CA THR A 657 16.64 12.86 11.71
C THR A 657 16.99 13.11 13.19
N ARG A 658 17.96 12.36 13.74
CA ARG A 658 18.40 12.54 15.13
C ARG A 658 18.81 13.99 15.43
N ASP A 659 19.50 14.62 14.50
CA ASP A 659 20.01 15.98 14.69
C ASP A 659 18.87 17.02 14.70
N GLN A 660 17.86 16.85 13.83
CA GLN A 660 16.63 17.64 13.86
C GLN A 660 15.90 17.52 15.21
N LEU A 661 15.76 16.27 15.73
CA LEU A 661 15.11 16.01 17.01
C LEU A 661 15.81 16.68 18.17
N LEU A 662 17.14 16.56 18.25
CA LEU A 662 17.90 17.12 19.34
C LEU A 662 17.87 18.65 19.31
N VAL A 663 17.98 19.24 18.13
CA VAL A 663 17.87 20.69 17.96
C VAL A 663 16.47 21.19 18.31
N ALA A 664 15.41 20.49 17.91
CA ALA A 664 14.03 20.81 18.30
C ALA A 664 13.81 20.83 19.82
N LEU A 665 14.63 20.06 20.56
CA LEU A 665 14.64 20.00 22.01
C LEU A 665 15.67 20.96 22.67
N ASP A 666 16.16 21.96 21.94
CA ASP A 666 17.18 22.94 22.33
C ASP A 666 18.55 22.32 22.69
N PHE A 667 18.86 21.14 22.16
CA PHE A 667 20.17 20.52 22.32
C PHE A 667 21.03 20.77 21.08
N LEU A 668 21.84 21.83 21.11
CA LEU A 668 22.56 22.35 19.94
C LEU A 668 23.91 21.66 19.67
N LYS A 669 24.22 20.55 20.37
CA LYS A 669 25.43 19.73 20.14
C LYS A 669 25.08 18.29 19.76
N PRO A 670 24.23 18.07 18.73
CA PRO A 670 23.68 16.74 18.40
C PRO A 670 24.77 15.70 18.07
N SER A 671 25.90 16.11 17.51
CA SER A 671 27.05 15.26 17.20
C SER A 671 27.71 14.58 18.42
N THR A 672 27.47 15.11 19.63
CA THR A 672 28.00 14.55 20.88
C THR A 672 27.17 13.37 21.40
N VAL A 673 25.94 13.17 20.90
CA VAL A 673 25.05 12.07 21.31
C VAL A 673 25.40 10.83 20.53
N ARG A 674 26.02 9.83 21.19
CA ARG A 674 26.41 8.54 20.60
C ARG A 674 25.52 7.38 21.01
N GLU A 675 24.76 7.54 22.09
CA GLU A 675 23.95 6.50 22.71
C GLU A 675 22.47 6.59 22.33
N GLY A 676 21.72 5.52 22.57
CA GLY A 676 20.28 5.43 22.31
C GLY A 676 19.42 6.21 23.32
N VAL A 677 20.03 6.86 24.32
CA VAL A 677 19.33 7.64 25.36
C VAL A 677 20.05 8.96 25.59
N LYS A 678 19.26 10.02 25.71
CA LYS A 678 19.75 11.33 26.11
C LYS A 678 18.87 11.91 27.23
N TRP A 679 19.47 12.22 28.37
CA TRP A 679 18.86 12.99 29.44
C TRP A 679 19.11 14.47 29.26
N LEU A 680 18.04 15.27 29.32
CA LEU A 680 18.05 16.74 29.24
C LEU A 680 17.59 17.32 30.61
N PRO A 681 18.49 17.58 31.54
CA PRO A 681 18.13 17.91 32.91
C PRO A 681 17.37 19.23 33.04
N GLU A 682 17.71 20.24 32.23
CA GLU A 682 17.05 21.55 32.24
C GLU A 682 15.57 21.48 31.85
N LYS A 683 15.21 20.49 31.01
CA LYS A 683 13.85 20.26 30.56
C LYS A 683 13.16 19.09 31.26
N GLN A 684 13.84 18.40 32.15
CA GLN A 684 13.37 17.17 32.82
C GLN A 684 12.87 16.13 31.80
N LEU A 685 13.65 15.92 30.69
CA LEU A 685 13.27 15.01 29.57
C LEU A 685 14.31 13.90 29.43
N ASP A 686 13.82 12.64 29.37
CA ASP A 686 14.55 11.51 28.82
C ASP A 686 14.14 11.30 27.36
N VAL A 687 15.10 11.24 26.45
CA VAL A 687 14.89 11.06 25.02
C VAL A 687 15.40 9.69 24.62
N PHE A 688 14.52 8.79 24.17
CA PHE A 688 14.84 7.43 23.77
C PHE A 688 14.90 7.33 22.24
N PHE A 689 16.07 6.96 21.72
CA PHE A 689 16.32 6.66 20.32
C PHE A 689 16.41 5.15 20.11
N VAL A 690 15.31 4.53 19.70
CA VAL A 690 15.19 3.08 19.55
C VAL A 690 15.40 2.68 18.11
N THR A 691 16.28 1.69 17.89
CA THR A 691 16.43 1.01 16.60
C THR A 691 15.95 -0.42 16.78
N LEU A 692 14.91 -0.80 16.05
CA LEU A 692 14.25 -2.09 16.22
C LEU A 692 15.09 -3.25 15.67
N ASN A 693 15.55 -3.16 14.43
CA ASN A 693 16.38 -4.17 13.77
C ASN A 693 17.87 -3.84 13.97
N LYS A 694 18.55 -4.62 14.78
CA LYS A 694 19.98 -4.45 15.08
C LYS A 694 20.75 -5.59 14.40
N ALA A 695 21.42 -5.30 13.28
CA ALA A 695 22.24 -6.29 12.59
C ALA A 695 23.55 -6.55 13.36
N ASP A 696 24.01 -7.81 13.41
CA ASP A 696 25.25 -8.23 14.10
C ASP A 696 26.49 -7.42 13.72
N LYS A 697 26.57 -6.96 12.47
CA LYS A 697 27.67 -6.11 11.98
C LYS A 697 27.70 -4.70 12.55
N ASP A 698 26.59 -4.22 13.11
CA ASP A 698 26.42 -2.85 13.59
C ASP A 698 26.44 -2.73 15.12
N TYR A 699 26.33 -3.86 15.85
CA TYR A 699 26.20 -3.91 17.29
C TYR A 699 26.99 -5.07 17.89
N SER A 700 27.57 -4.86 19.08
CA SER A 700 28.17 -5.98 19.83
C SER A 700 27.06 -6.85 20.45
N PRO A 701 27.34 -8.10 20.80
CA PRO A 701 26.37 -8.98 21.47
C PRO A 701 25.78 -8.40 22.75
N THR A 702 26.52 -7.54 23.43
CA THR A 702 26.08 -6.87 24.67
C THR A 702 25.19 -5.65 24.45
N THR A 703 25.02 -5.20 23.20
CA THR A 703 24.18 -4.04 22.82
C THR A 703 23.02 -4.41 21.90
N MET A 704 22.79 -5.69 21.66
CA MET A 704 21.60 -6.18 20.98
C MET A 704 20.43 -6.25 21.96
N TYR A 705 19.68 -5.14 22.03
CA TYR A 705 18.47 -5.01 22.86
C TYR A 705 17.23 -5.48 22.09
N ASN A 706 16.29 -6.09 22.81
CA ASN A 706 15.00 -6.50 22.25
C ASN A 706 13.96 -5.39 22.48
N ASP A 707 13.79 -4.52 21.50
CA ASP A 707 12.81 -3.43 21.57
C ASP A 707 11.70 -3.68 20.54
N TYR A 708 10.42 -3.62 20.96
CA TYR A 708 9.27 -3.89 20.09
C TYR A 708 7.98 -3.30 20.65
N SER A 709 6.98 -3.07 19.77
CA SER A 709 5.61 -2.77 20.21
C SER A 709 4.90 -4.05 20.63
N ILE A 710 4.38 -4.08 21.84
CA ILE A 710 3.52 -5.17 22.33
C ILE A 710 2.15 -5.07 21.63
N ASN A 711 1.56 -3.89 21.63
CA ASN A 711 0.35 -3.52 20.91
C ASN A 711 0.37 -2.01 20.60
N GLU A 712 -0.75 -1.45 20.17
CA GLU A 712 -0.86 -0.03 19.85
C GLU A 712 -0.61 0.91 21.02
N ASN A 713 -0.76 0.44 22.26
CA ASN A 713 -0.62 1.26 23.47
C ASN A 713 0.61 0.92 24.33
N LEU A 714 1.24 -0.23 24.10
CA LEU A 714 2.33 -0.74 24.92
C LEU A 714 3.59 -0.99 24.11
N PHE A 715 4.73 -0.56 24.63
CA PHE A 715 6.05 -0.71 24.03
C PHE A 715 7.02 -1.35 25.02
N HIS A 716 7.69 -2.42 24.58
CA HIS A 716 8.78 -3.05 25.30
C HIS A 716 10.11 -2.38 24.93
N TRP A 717 10.85 -1.98 25.92
CA TRP A 717 12.17 -1.36 25.75
C TRP A 717 13.17 -1.90 26.77
N GLN A 718 14.35 -2.21 26.30
CA GLN A 718 15.45 -2.66 27.15
C GLN A 718 16.42 -1.50 27.42
N SER A 719 16.67 -1.24 28.71
CA SER A 719 17.60 -0.20 29.12
C SER A 719 19.06 -0.53 28.75
N GLN A 720 19.93 0.44 28.88
CA GLN A 720 21.37 0.23 28.75
C GLN A 720 21.85 -0.88 29.72
N SER A 721 22.81 -1.71 29.27
CA SER A 721 23.34 -2.85 30.02
C SER A 721 23.86 -2.52 31.42
N THR A 722 24.26 -1.25 31.65
CA THR A 722 24.76 -0.74 32.93
C THR A 722 23.66 -0.21 33.84
N THR A 723 22.43 -0.01 33.34
CA THR A 723 21.35 0.60 34.13
C THR A 723 20.75 -0.43 35.09
N ALA A 724 20.94 -0.17 36.39
CA ALA A 724 20.34 -0.97 37.45
C ALA A 724 19.05 -0.32 37.95
N GLU A 725 18.11 -1.13 38.46
CA GLU A 725 16.86 -0.67 39.07
C GLU A 725 17.13 0.39 40.15
N ASN A 726 18.10 0.15 41.04
CA ASN A 726 18.44 1.04 42.14
C ASN A 726 19.38 2.19 41.75
N SER A 727 19.79 2.30 40.48
CA SER A 727 20.61 3.42 40.01
C SER A 727 19.77 4.70 39.90
N ALA A 728 20.42 5.88 39.94
CA ALA A 728 19.74 7.16 39.73
C ALA A 728 18.94 7.20 38.43
N THR A 729 19.45 6.59 37.36
CA THR A 729 18.80 6.49 36.06
C THR A 729 17.60 5.52 36.10
N GLY A 730 17.77 4.33 36.71
CA GLY A 730 16.66 3.36 36.86
C GLY A 730 15.51 3.93 37.68
N GLN A 731 15.84 4.55 38.82
CA GLN A 731 14.86 5.22 39.68
C GLN A 731 14.22 6.45 39.03
N ARG A 732 14.89 7.13 38.09
CA ARG A 732 14.27 8.19 37.28
C ARG A 732 13.25 7.60 36.29
N TYR A 733 13.53 6.48 35.63
CA TYR A 733 12.58 5.82 34.73
C TYR A 733 11.34 5.32 35.48
N ILE A 734 11.51 4.68 36.65
CA ILE A 734 10.40 4.15 37.43
C ILE A 734 9.49 5.26 37.94
N HIS A 735 10.09 6.30 38.49
CA HIS A 735 9.40 7.39 39.23
C HIS A 735 9.34 8.69 38.42
N HIS A 736 9.42 8.63 37.07
CA HIS A 736 9.48 9.82 36.23
C HIS A 736 8.31 10.77 36.46
N ARG A 737 7.09 10.24 36.64
CA ARG A 737 5.89 11.05 36.87
C ARG A 737 5.95 11.77 38.22
N GLU A 738 6.34 11.08 39.27
CA GLU A 738 6.48 11.64 40.62
C GLU A 738 7.56 12.74 40.67
N LYS A 739 8.61 12.58 39.87
CA LYS A 739 9.71 13.53 39.72
C LYS A 739 9.44 14.67 38.75
N GLY A 740 8.26 14.67 38.10
CA GLY A 740 7.88 15.68 37.11
C GLY A 740 8.66 15.60 35.81
N SER A 741 9.34 14.46 35.52
CA SER A 741 10.06 14.28 34.27
C SER A 741 9.21 13.52 33.24
N ARG A 742 9.51 13.70 31.95
CA ARG A 742 8.84 13.04 30.83
C ARG A 742 9.82 12.17 30.05
N VAL A 743 9.29 11.17 29.37
CA VAL A 743 10.06 10.27 28.50
C VAL A 743 9.50 10.35 27.10
N LEU A 744 10.33 10.72 26.12
CA LEU A 744 9.96 10.80 24.70
C LEU A 744 10.49 9.58 23.96
N LEU A 745 9.65 8.96 23.14
CA LEU A 745 10.00 7.76 22.38
C LEU A 745 10.12 8.06 20.89
N PHE A 746 11.31 7.80 20.35
CA PHE A 746 11.63 7.90 18.93
C PHE A 746 12.10 6.56 18.42
N VAL A 747 11.45 6.04 17.36
CA VAL A 747 11.67 4.68 16.87
C VAL A 747 12.01 4.69 15.38
N ARG A 748 12.99 3.90 14.98
CA ARG A 748 13.28 3.59 13.58
C ARG A 748 13.43 2.08 13.37
N GLU A 749 13.15 1.63 12.16
CA GLU A 749 13.23 0.21 11.84
C GLU A 749 14.68 -0.29 11.75
N PHE A 750 15.52 0.40 10.99
CA PHE A 750 16.93 0.06 10.77
C PHE A 750 17.84 1.25 11.09
N LYS A 751 19.13 0.99 11.34
CA LYS A 751 20.14 2.05 11.57
C LYS A 751 20.44 2.83 10.30
N ALA A 752 20.51 2.15 9.17
CA ALA A 752 20.73 2.73 7.86
C ALA A 752 19.50 2.54 6.98
N ASP A 753 19.24 3.49 6.08
CA ASP A 753 18.27 3.30 5.02
C ASP A 753 18.82 2.32 3.99
N SER A 754 18.19 1.15 3.89
CA SER A 754 18.63 0.08 2.98
C SER A 754 18.40 0.42 1.51
N ARG A 755 17.48 1.35 1.22
CA ARG A 755 17.09 1.73 -0.15
C ARG A 755 17.99 2.80 -0.73
N PHE A 756 18.20 3.87 0.03
CA PHE A 756 18.82 5.08 -0.48
C PHE A 756 20.15 5.40 0.19
N GLY A 757 20.53 4.62 1.20
CA GLY A 757 21.75 4.82 1.98
C GLY A 757 21.61 5.92 3.03
N GLY A 758 22.64 6.08 3.85
CA GLY A 758 22.64 7.06 4.94
C GLY A 758 21.91 6.55 6.20
N ALA A 759 21.85 7.41 7.22
CA ALA A 759 21.16 7.08 8.48
C ALA A 759 19.64 7.16 8.30
N ALA A 760 18.94 6.13 8.75
CA ALA A 760 17.48 6.15 8.76
C ALA A 760 16.96 7.15 9.81
N ALA A 761 15.88 7.86 9.44
CA ALA A 761 15.20 8.80 10.31
C ALA A 761 14.35 8.08 11.38
N TYR A 762 13.97 8.79 12.43
CA TYR A 762 13.14 8.29 13.52
C TYR A 762 11.71 8.80 13.40
N THR A 763 10.74 7.95 13.71
CA THR A 763 9.34 8.35 13.90
C THR A 763 9.13 8.71 15.37
N TYR A 764 8.50 9.84 15.65
CA TYR A 764 8.13 10.27 16.99
C TYR A 764 6.83 9.61 17.43
N LEU A 765 6.90 8.75 18.46
CA LEU A 765 5.72 8.06 19.01
C LEU A 765 5.11 8.76 20.24
N GLY A 766 5.61 9.92 20.60
CA GLY A 766 5.06 10.71 21.70
C GLY A 766 5.70 10.43 23.05
N THR A 767 4.96 10.79 24.10
CA THR A 767 5.33 10.55 25.50
C THR A 767 4.92 9.16 25.94
N VAL A 768 5.74 8.56 26.80
CA VAL A 768 5.52 7.22 27.34
C VAL A 768 5.60 7.23 28.87
N ASN A 769 4.84 6.33 29.48
CA ASN A 769 4.74 6.20 30.93
C ASN A 769 5.14 4.81 31.38
N TYR A 770 5.89 4.74 32.46
CA TYR A 770 6.30 3.48 33.08
C TYR A 770 5.10 2.65 33.53
N VAL A 771 5.11 1.36 33.22
CA VAL A 771 4.10 0.39 33.68
C VAL A 771 4.73 -0.64 34.63
N ARG A 772 5.73 -1.36 34.15
CA ARG A 772 6.43 -2.42 34.90
C ARG A 772 7.81 -2.67 34.32
N HIS A 773 8.66 -3.34 35.03
CA HIS A 773 9.93 -3.84 34.51
C HIS A 773 10.25 -5.23 35.06
N GLU A 774 11.15 -5.91 34.38
CA GLU A 774 11.75 -7.17 34.77
C GLU A 774 13.27 -7.06 34.65
N GLY A 775 13.99 -7.68 35.58
CA GLY A 775 15.45 -7.69 35.57
C GLY A 775 16.09 -6.36 35.99
N SER A 776 17.42 -6.41 36.17
CA SER A 776 18.28 -5.30 36.52
C SER A 776 19.63 -5.51 35.84
N ARG A 777 20.12 -4.53 35.08
CA ARG A 777 21.37 -4.57 34.30
C ARG A 777 21.38 -5.56 33.12
N PRO A 778 20.51 -5.40 32.10
CA PRO A 778 19.58 -4.29 31.85
C PRO A 778 18.21 -4.49 32.51
N MET A 779 17.41 -3.42 32.56
CA MET A 779 16.00 -3.46 32.90
C MET A 779 15.17 -3.61 31.63
N ASN A 780 14.29 -4.58 31.62
CA ASN A 780 13.28 -4.76 30.55
C ASN A 780 12.01 -4.03 30.97
N ILE A 781 11.74 -2.88 30.37
CA ILE A 781 10.67 -1.98 30.82
C ILE A 781 9.53 -2.01 29.83
N THR A 782 8.31 -2.17 30.33
CA THR A 782 7.08 -1.95 29.56
C THR A 782 6.63 -0.50 29.77
N TRP A 783 6.52 0.21 28.65
CA TRP A 783 6.05 1.59 28.60
C TRP A 783 4.64 1.65 28.01
N LYS A 784 3.77 2.48 28.58
CA LYS A 784 2.46 2.82 28.01
C LYS A 784 2.56 4.16 27.30
N LEU A 785 2.17 4.18 26.03
CA LEU A 785 2.10 5.39 25.23
C LEU A 785 0.88 6.23 25.65
N ASP A 786 1.02 7.55 25.60
CA ASP A 786 -0.09 8.48 25.84
C ASP A 786 -1.03 8.56 24.62
N ARG A 787 -0.50 8.25 23.42
CA ARG A 787 -1.25 8.16 22.17
C ARG A 787 -0.96 6.81 21.52
N PRO A 788 -1.97 6.13 20.99
CA PRO A 788 -1.79 4.82 20.35
C PRO A 788 -0.91 4.94 19.08
N ILE A 789 -0.11 3.92 18.86
CA ILE A 789 0.68 3.78 17.62
C ILE A 789 -0.30 3.54 16.46
N PRO A 790 -0.28 4.36 15.39
CA PRO A 790 -1.11 4.13 14.21
C PRO A 790 -0.85 2.75 13.58
N ALA A 791 -1.88 2.13 13.03
CA ALA A 791 -1.80 0.79 12.44
C ALA A 791 -0.66 0.63 11.42
N ARG A 792 -0.40 1.66 10.62
CA ARG A 792 0.70 1.69 9.64
C ARG A 792 2.09 1.55 10.27
N PHE A 793 2.30 2.08 11.49
CA PHE A 793 3.56 1.97 12.23
C PHE A 793 3.62 0.72 13.09
N LEU A 794 2.48 0.30 13.64
CA LEU A 794 2.38 -0.90 14.47
C LEU A 794 2.91 -2.12 13.73
N LYS A 795 2.56 -2.28 12.45
CA LYS A 795 3.08 -3.34 11.58
C LYS A 795 4.62 -3.32 11.47
N LYS A 796 5.21 -2.12 11.34
CA LYS A 796 6.68 -1.98 11.26
C LYS A 796 7.37 -2.30 12.58
N THR A 797 6.73 -1.94 13.68
CA THR A 797 7.27 -2.14 15.03
C THR A 797 7.08 -3.57 15.55
N ASN A 798 6.05 -4.30 15.06
CA ASN A 798 5.80 -5.71 15.37
C ASN A 798 6.51 -6.68 14.40
N LYS A 799 6.97 -6.23 13.25
CA LYS A 799 7.51 -7.06 12.17
C LYS A 799 8.75 -7.89 12.58
N LEU A 800 9.43 -7.47 13.64
CA LEU A 800 10.62 -8.14 14.19
C LEU A 800 10.33 -9.42 14.94
N ILE A 801 9.08 -9.62 15.33
CA ILE A 801 8.67 -10.77 16.12
C ILE A 801 8.34 -11.96 15.20
N VAL A 802 8.01 -11.69 13.95
CA VAL A 802 7.50 -12.68 12.97
C VAL A 802 8.50 -12.96 11.83
N GLY A 803 9.60 -12.23 11.76
CA GLY A 803 10.59 -12.32 10.68
C GLY A 803 11.53 -13.47 10.75
#